data_cc136c8c5eddda95c021166b19d66e1b
#
_entry.id   cc136c8c5eddda95c021166b19d66e1b
#
_cell.length_a   1.000
_cell.length_b   1.000
_cell.length_c   1.000
_cell.angle_alpha   90.00
_cell.angle_beta   90.00
_cell.angle_gamma   90.00
#
_symmetry.space_group_name_H-M   'P 1'
#
loop_
_entity.id
_entity.type
_entity.pdbx_description
1 polymer ?
#
loop_
_entity_poly.entity_id
_entity_poly.type
_entity_poly.pdbx_seq_one_letter_code
_entity_poly.pdbx_strand_id
1 'polypeptide(L)'
;MLRSLEDSIKPIAEIPNTMKKLSSFYLLLFMFISAVPSQAQETGIAVNTDWDHERFSWEAQWITHPTASVLDYGVFLFRNEFRLDQAPESLVVHLSADNRYKLWVNGKIVTTGPAKGSFLNWRYETLDLGPLLVEGDNVIAVEVFNLGEERPAAMFSRQTAFIFQSDKSLMGDAKLNTPGSWRVIENKAFSPITVTSADVGGYYVAGPTDRFESSLHPWGWQKAGYDASAWKDPLWVAKGVGRGYMHGTNWMLVPRNIPLMESGEIRFRKVARSNDPEIPEGFLAGEKAFVVAAGDTLSLLLDQGELTVAYPILKYSGGPGSSIKLTYAEALRDSDGNKGNRNRILGKEIMGYHDLILPDGGANRIYQPLWLRTWRFVQVDIVCGDEPLVIHDIYGDLSVYPFEEKASFSSDQSIHDQIWDVGWRTARLCAGETYMDCPYYEQLQYMGDTRIQALISMTVSGDDRLVRNALEQANQSRIPDGLTLSRGPSYIPQVIPAFSLYWVDMVHDYYMYRQDDAFLRQFLPGIEAVLGWFERRIDFTGMLGPLEWWNFADWSEGFMVGAPPGADLGHSALISLNYVYALERAAELFNWFAEVYNSRELAGRAQEYLIQAERTRTAVYNLCYDYYSGLLADVPMDDPNMSVYKHGVFSQHTNIMGILTGAFPEDDVPVVMEKILSDSTLVPTTIYFRFYLFQALQQAGMADRYTALLGSWEQMLKNGLTTFKESDVLDRSDCHAWSSSPLFHFLSLVAGITPAEPGFQSVNIVPALGPLQEIEATMPHPAGLISVQLERRGKEGVKGTITLPEGLHGTFKWGIQSLGLSPGSQEIKL
;
A
#
# COMPACT_ATOMS: atom_id res chain seq x y z
N MET A 1 -32.67 8.32 -54.36
CA MET A 1 -32.17 7.16 -55.09
C MET A 1 -31.64 6.16 -54.09
N LEU A 2 -32.59 5.47 -53.47
CA LEU A 2 -32.38 4.34 -52.58
C LEU A 2 -32.92 3.10 -53.33
N ARG A 3 -32.23 2.03 -53.32
CA ARG A 3 -32.48 0.68 -53.81
C ARG A 3 -31.46 0.25 -54.88
N SER A 4 -30.59 -0.63 -54.43
CA SER A 4 -30.09 -1.84 -55.10
C SER A 4 -28.71 -2.16 -54.51
N LEU A 5 -28.70 -3.13 -53.63
CA LEU A 5 -27.61 -4.08 -53.35
C LEU A 5 -28.01 -4.98 -52.16
N GLU A 6 -29.15 -5.64 -52.32
CA GLU A 6 -29.43 -6.92 -51.66
C GLU A 6 -29.47 -7.91 -52.82
N ASP A 7 -28.48 -8.78 -52.87
CA ASP A 7 -28.47 -10.13 -53.45
C ASP A 7 -27.01 -10.54 -53.72
N SER A 8 -26.45 -11.30 -52.76
CA SER A 8 -25.40 -12.30 -52.97
C SER A 8 -24.77 -12.73 -51.65
N ILE A 9 -25.53 -13.45 -50.79
CA ILE A 9 -24.90 -14.27 -49.77
C ILE A 9 -25.46 -15.70 -49.92
N LYS A 10 -24.65 -16.57 -50.51
CA LYS A 10 -24.88 -18.00 -50.43
C LYS A 10 -24.54 -18.52 -49.02
N PRO A 11 -25.29 -19.52 -48.51
CA PRO A 11 -25.02 -20.08 -47.17
C PRO A 11 -23.71 -20.88 -47.20
N ILE A 12 -22.84 -20.59 -46.25
CA ILE A 12 -21.61 -21.35 -45.97
C ILE A 12 -21.99 -22.64 -45.25
N ALA A 13 -21.55 -23.75 -45.79
CA ALA A 13 -21.76 -25.10 -45.32
C ALA A 13 -21.22 -25.32 -43.91
N GLU A 14 -21.87 -26.22 -43.17
CA GLU A 14 -21.54 -26.65 -41.79
C GLU A 14 -20.07 -27.02 -41.63
N ILE A 15 -19.39 -26.36 -40.69
CA ILE A 15 -18.02 -26.68 -40.26
C ILE A 15 -18.05 -27.92 -39.36
N PRO A 16 -17.24 -28.96 -39.59
CA PRO A 16 -17.25 -30.18 -38.79
C PRO A 16 -16.82 -29.91 -37.33
N ASN A 17 -17.45 -30.58 -36.39
CA ASN A 17 -17.25 -30.46 -34.94
C ASN A 17 -15.81 -30.64 -34.44
N THR A 18 -14.87 -31.10 -35.24
CA THR A 18 -13.44 -31.23 -34.95
C THR A 18 -12.69 -29.90 -34.98
N MET A 19 -13.18 -28.87 -35.71
CA MET A 19 -12.54 -27.54 -35.73
C MET A 19 -12.99 -26.64 -34.55
N LYS A 20 -14.18 -26.88 -33.99
CA LYS A 20 -14.62 -26.16 -32.77
C LYS A 20 -13.77 -26.49 -31.53
N LYS A 21 -13.22 -27.74 -31.48
CA LYS A 21 -12.30 -28.12 -30.39
C LYS A 21 -10.88 -27.52 -30.55
N LEU A 22 -10.44 -27.25 -31.76
CA LEU A 22 -9.14 -26.60 -31.99
C LEU A 22 -9.18 -25.08 -31.76
N SER A 23 -10.30 -24.42 -32.07
CA SER A 23 -10.43 -22.96 -31.79
C SER A 23 -10.54 -22.69 -30.29
N SER A 24 -11.19 -23.53 -29.51
CA SER A 24 -11.22 -23.45 -28.05
C SER A 24 -9.87 -23.74 -27.40
N PHE A 25 -9.05 -24.60 -28.02
CA PHE A 25 -7.70 -24.89 -27.55
C PHE A 25 -6.71 -23.76 -27.87
N TYR A 26 -6.88 -23.07 -28.98
CA TYR A 26 -6.08 -21.88 -29.30
C TYR A 26 -6.53 -20.66 -28.53
N LEU A 27 -7.80 -20.50 -28.16
CA LEU A 27 -8.25 -19.43 -27.27
C LEU A 27 -7.76 -19.66 -25.83
N LEU A 28 -7.76 -20.88 -25.34
CA LEU A 28 -7.16 -21.25 -24.05
C LEU A 28 -5.62 -21.12 -24.05
N LEU A 29 -4.96 -21.34 -25.19
CA LEU A 29 -3.51 -21.16 -25.31
C LEU A 29 -3.12 -19.69 -25.43
N PHE A 30 -3.99 -18.80 -25.96
CA PHE A 30 -3.75 -17.36 -26.01
C PHE A 30 -4.10 -16.64 -24.67
N MET A 31 -4.99 -17.17 -23.85
CA MET A 31 -5.20 -16.68 -22.48
C MET A 31 -4.08 -17.10 -21.52
N PHE A 32 -3.35 -18.18 -21.82
CA PHE A 32 -2.17 -18.59 -21.02
C PHE A 32 -0.86 -17.88 -21.40
N ILE A 33 -0.82 -17.08 -22.48
CA ILE A 33 0.38 -16.33 -22.90
C ILE A 33 0.36 -14.88 -22.41
N SER A 34 -0.77 -14.40 -21.87
CA SER A 34 -0.85 -13.05 -21.26
C SER A 34 -0.71 -13.02 -19.74
N ALA A 35 -0.56 -14.17 -19.09
CA ALA A 35 -0.14 -14.31 -17.71
C ALA A 35 1.11 -15.21 -17.69
N VAL A 36 2.22 -14.69 -18.19
CA VAL A 36 3.49 -15.04 -17.58
C VAL A 36 3.44 -14.32 -16.23
N PRO A 37 3.27 -15.02 -15.07
CA PRO A 37 3.66 -14.40 -13.84
C PRO A 37 5.11 -14.00 -14.09
N SER A 38 5.45 -12.72 -13.95
CA SER A 38 6.81 -12.35 -13.69
C SER A 38 7.15 -13.19 -12.46
N GLN A 39 7.90 -14.27 -12.64
CA GLN A 39 8.60 -14.85 -11.54
C GLN A 39 9.42 -13.68 -11.04
N ALA A 40 8.91 -13.01 -9.99
CA ALA A 40 9.76 -12.32 -9.07
C ALA A 40 10.86 -13.36 -8.87
N GLN A 41 12.01 -13.13 -9.46
CA GLN A 41 13.17 -13.86 -9.05
C GLN A 41 13.19 -13.58 -7.57
N GLU A 42 12.72 -14.52 -6.74
CA GLU A 42 13.32 -14.72 -5.46
C GLU A 42 14.79 -14.82 -5.82
N THR A 43 15.44 -13.68 -5.83
CA THR A 43 16.88 -13.67 -5.79
C THR A 43 17.13 -14.40 -4.48
N GLY A 44 17.60 -15.63 -4.49
CA GLY A 44 17.83 -16.45 -3.30
C GLY A 44 18.88 -15.82 -2.36
N ILE A 45 18.86 -14.50 -2.30
CA ILE A 45 19.79 -13.58 -1.67
C ILE A 45 19.25 -13.19 -0.27
N ALA A 46 17.92 -13.07 -0.07
CA ALA A 46 17.39 -12.83 1.26
C ALA A 46 17.43 -14.11 2.10
N VAL A 47 18.12 -14.08 3.23
CA VAL A 47 18.31 -15.23 4.11
C VAL A 47 17.68 -14.95 5.46
N ASN A 48 16.89 -15.90 5.94
CA ASN A 48 16.41 -15.89 7.32
C ASN A 48 17.45 -16.65 8.17
N THR A 49 18.09 -15.95 9.11
CA THR A 49 19.09 -16.58 9.99
C THR A 49 18.56 -16.60 11.42
N ASP A 50 18.76 -17.70 12.14
CA ASP A 50 18.50 -17.84 13.58
C ASP A 50 19.49 -17.04 14.44
N TRP A 51 20.29 -16.18 13.86
CA TRP A 51 21.31 -15.43 14.57
C TRP A 51 20.68 -14.28 15.34
N ASP A 52 20.79 -14.32 16.68
CA ASP A 52 20.24 -13.33 17.60
C ASP A 52 21.09 -12.05 17.62
N HIS A 53 21.05 -11.31 16.50
CA HIS A 53 21.73 -10.02 16.38
C HIS A 53 21.16 -8.96 17.32
N GLU A 54 19.99 -9.19 17.89
CA GLU A 54 19.33 -8.24 18.75
C GLU A 54 20.04 -8.08 20.10
N ARG A 55 20.74 -9.11 20.56
CA ARG A 55 21.37 -9.12 21.92
C ARG A 55 22.85 -8.84 21.93
N PHE A 56 23.50 -8.72 20.76
CA PHE A 56 24.95 -8.61 20.69
C PHE A 56 25.41 -7.31 20.01
N SER A 57 26.63 -6.88 20.39
CA SER A 57 27.35 -5.86 19.66
C SER A 57 27.87 -6.46 18.36
N TRP A 58 27.62 -5.78 17.25
CA TRP A 58 28.21 -6.10 15.98
C TRP A 58 29.72 -5.84 16.00
N GLU A 59 30.48 -6.57 15.20
CA GLU A 59 31.90 -6.23 14.96
C GLU A 59 32.01 -5.00 14.05
N ALA A 60 31.11 -4.92 13.08
CA ALA A 60 31.00 -3.77 12.19
C ALA A 60 30.58 -2.52 12.98
N GLN A 61 31.01 -1.39 12.44
CA GLN A 61 30.77 -0.07 13.01
C GLN A 61 30.09 0.79 11.95
N TRP A 62 29.22 1.67 12.38
CA TRP A 62 28.65 2.70 11.53
C TRP A 62 29.73 3.66 11.06
N ILE A 63 29.80 3.89 9.75
CA ILE A 63 30.76 4.76 9.09
C ILE A 63 30.07 5.83 8.26
N THR A 64 30.78 6.96 8.04
CA THR A 64 30.31 8.05 7.20
C THR A 64 31.45 8.70 6.43
N HIS A 65 31.16 9.70 5.59
CA HIS A 65 32.19 10.48 4.91
C HIS A 65 32.94 11.37 5.93
N PRO A 66 34.28 11.46 5.87
CA PRO A 66 35.09 12.11 6.93
C PRO A 66 34.95 13.63 7.01
N THR A 67 34.51 14.30 5.95
CA THR A 67 34.52 15.79 5.90
C THR A 67 33.24 16.42 5.32
N ALA A 68 32.36 15.67 4.68
CA ALA A 68 31.08 16.19 4.21
C ALA A 68 30.09 16.34 5.38
N SER A 69 29.09 17.22 5.24
CA SER A 69 27.99 17.27 6.18
C SER A 69 27.25 15.94 6.24
N VAL A 70 26.89 15.53 7.44
CA VAL A 70 26.15 14.28 7.67
C VAL A 70 24.67 14.50 7.94
N LEU A 71 24.23 15.77 8.07
CA LEU A 71 22.86 16.14 8.37
C LEU A 71 22.12 16.68 7.14
N ASP A 72 22.88 17.25 6.20
CA ASP A 72 22.34 17.84 4.99
C ASP A 72 22.06 16.77 3.92
N TYR A 73 21.36 17.18 2.87
CA TYR A 73 21.23 16.35 1.67
C TYR A 73 22.61 15.96 1.14
N GLY A 74 22.80 14.68 0.84
CA GLY A 74 24.04 14.17 0.29
C GLY A 74 23.93 12.75 -0.21
N VAL A 75 24.73 12.44 -1.25
CA VAL A 75 24.85 11.10 -1.82
C VAL A 75 26.31 10.66 -1.69
N PHE A 76 26.52 9.49 -1.13
CA PHE A 76 27.85 8.97 -0.80
C PHE A 76 28.03 7.58 -1.37
N LEU A 77 29.14 7.37 -2.06
CA LEU A 77 29.49 6.09 -2.66
C LEU A 77 30.53 5.42 -1.78
N PHE A 78 30.18 4.25 -1.29
CA PHE A 78 31.08 3.37 -0.53
C PHE A 78 31.44 2.20 -1.40
N ARG A 79 32.70 1.78 -1.38
CA ARG A 79 33.14 0.56 -2.06
C ARG A 79 34.17 -0.18 -1.27
N ASN A 80 34.17 -1.51 -1.41
CA ASN A 80 35.18 -2.40 -0.92
C ASN A 80 35.54 -3.37 -2.04
N GLU A 81 36.78 -3.34 -2.49
CA GLU A 81 37.34 -4.23 -3.52
C GLU A 81 38.24 -5.26 -2.87
N PHE A 82 38.08 -6.51 -3.22
CA PHE A 82 38.82 -7.62 -2.63
C PHE A 82 38.97 -8.76 -3.65
N ARG A 83 39.96 -9.64 -3.37
CA ARG A 83 40.25 -10.77 -4.22
C ARG A 83 39.90 -12.09 -3.54
N LEU A 84 39.29 -13.01 -4.27
CA LEU A 84 39.01 -14.37 -3.83
C LEU A 84 39.78 -15.37 -4.66
N ASP A 85 40.37 -16.34 -3.97
CA ASP A 85 41.03 -17.47 -4.65
C ASP A 85 40.00 -18.45 -5.23
N GLN A 86 38.81 -18.48 -4.64
CA GLN A 86 37.67 -19.29 -5.08
C GLN A 86 36.36 -18.59 -4.70
N ALA A 87 35.37 -18.62 -5.59
CA ALA A 87 34.05 -18.09 -5.29
C ALA A 87 33.36 -18.91 -4.16
N PRO A 88 32.87 -18.29 -3.09
CA PRO A 88 32.17 -19.00 -2.03
C PRO A 88 30.78 -19.42 -2.51
N GLU A 89 30.26 -20.55 -2.01
CA GLU A 89 28.87 -20.95 -2.24
C GLU A 89 27.90 -19.99 -1.54
N SER A 90 28.28 -19.47 -0.38
CA SER A 90 27.49 -18.56 0.43
C SER A 90 28.37 -17.53 1.11
N LEU A 91 27.89 -16.29 1.20
CA LEU A 91 28.44 -15.21 1.99
C LEU A 91 27.29 -14.41 2.59
N VAL A 92 26.88 -14.74 3.80
CA VAL A 92 25.83 -14.02 4.51
C VAL A 92 26.36 -12.71 5.03
N VAL A 93 25.63 -11.64 4.74
CA VAL A 93 25.95 -10.27 5.14
C VAL A 93 24.74 -9.59 5.74
N HIS A 94 25.00 -8.62 6.62
CA HIS A 94 24.01 -7.79 7.27
C HIS A 94 24.38 -6.34 7.00
N LEU A 95 23.42 -5.54 6.50
CA LEU A 95 23.73 -4.15 6.18
C LEU A 95 22.53 -3.23 6.44
N SER A 96 22.87 -1.99 6.73
CA SER A 96 21.90 -0.91 6.87
C SER A 96 22.52 0.43 6.55
N ALA A 97 21.70 1.44 6.32
CA ALA A 97 22.14 2.82 6.14
C ALA A 97 21.11 3.81 6.73
N ASP A 98 21.56 5.01 6.95
CA ASP A 98 20.71 6.16 7.24
C ASP A 98 21.03 7.24 6.20
N ASN A 99 20.15 7.60 5.38
CA ASN A 99 18.69 7.36 5.27
C ASN A 99 18.39 6.07 4.50
N ARG A 100 18.98 5.91 3.29
CA ARG A 100 18.73 4.81 2.36
C ARG A 100 20.00 4.35 1.67
N TYR A 101 19.98 3.16 1.08
CA TYR A 101 21.08 2.67 0.25
C TYR A 101 20.58 1.93 -1.01
N LYS A 102 21.46 1.87 -2.01
CA LYS A 102 21.42 0.92 -3.12
C LYS A 102 22.69 0.10 -3.08
N LEU A 103 22.56 -1.23 -3.25
CA LEU A 103 23.69 -2.18 -3.18
C LEU A 103 23.99 -2.75 -4.57
N TRP A 104 25.27 -2.79 -4.93
CA TRP A 104 25.78 -3.50 -6.11
C TRP A 104 26.85 -4.50 -5.70
N VAL A 105 26.89 -5.61 -6.43
CA VAL A 105 27.99 -6.58 -6.40
C VAL A 105 28.46 -6.76 -7.84
N ASN A 106 29.75 -6.54 -8.09
CA ASN A 106 30.38 -6.67 -9.41
C ASN A 106 29.63 -5.91 -10.53
N GLY A 107 29.11 -4.72 -10.20
CA GLY A 107 28.38 -3.85 -11.13
C GLY A 107 26.92 -4.21 -11.37
N LYS A 108 26.39 -5.26 -10.72
CA LYS A 108 24.97 -5.61 -10.77
C LYS A 108 24.26 -5.07 -9.51
N ILE A 109 23.12 -4.42 -9.71
CA ILE A 109 22.28 -4.00 -8.60
C ILE A 109 21.68 -5.25 -7.91
N VAL A 110 21.68 -5.24 -6.59
CA VAL A 110 21.23 -6.36 -5.75
C VAL A 110 19.91 -6.01 -5.08
N THR A 111 19.87 -4.90 -4.35
CA THR A 111 18.69 -4.45 -3.62
C THR A 111 18.81 -2.99 -3.19
N THR A 112 17.71 -2.46 -2.69
CA THR A 112 17.64 -1.17 -2.01
C THR A 112 17.16 -1.37 -0.57
N GLY A 113 17.55 -0.48 0.32
CA GLY A 113 17.17 -0.53 1.74
C GLY A 113 17.64 0.71 2.51
N PRO A 114 17.61 0.64 3.84
CA PRO A 114 16.93 -0.35 4.65
C PRO A 114 15.41 -0.21 4.58
N ALA A 115 14.66 -1.27 4.95
CA ALA A 115 13.22 -1.14 5.11
C ALA A 115 12.87 -0.02 6.11
N LYS A 116 11.74 0.66 5.88
CA LYS A 116 11.31 1.77 6.73
C LYS A 116 11.12 1.33 8.19
N GLY A 117 11.66 2.10 9.12
CA GLY A 117 11.58 1.87 10.55
C GLY A 117 11.67 3.17 11.34
N SER A 118 11.89 3.07 12.66
CA SER A 118 12.13 4.18 13.57
C SER A 118 13.49 4.07 14.25
N PHE A 119 13.93 5.08 15.00
CA PHE A 119 15.20 5.01 15.73
C PHE A 119 15.28 3.84 16.73
N LEU A 120 14.14 3.44 17.28
CA LEU A 120 14.05 2.33 18.22
C LEU A 120 13.92 0.96 17.53
N ASN A 121 13.65 0.95 16.24
CA ASN A 121 13.48 -0.24 15.40
C ASN A 121 14.05 0.06 14.02
N TRP A 122 15.37 0.23 13.94
CA TRP A 122 16.09 0.52 12.71
C TRP A 122 16.36 -0.77 11.96
N ARG A 123 15.82 -0.90 10.76
CA ARG A 123 15.90 -2.16 10.01
C ARG A 123 17.29 -2.38 9.39
N TYR A 124 17.72 -3.63 9.34
CA TYR A 124 18.83 -4.09 8.53
C TYR A 124 18.40 -5.27 7.66
N GLU A 125 18.99 -5.40 6.49
CA GLU A 125 18.81 -6.54 5.61
C GLU A 125 19.86 -7.62 5.88
N THR A 126 19.45 -8.88 5.72
CA THR A 126 20.31 -10.07 5.72
C THR A 126 20.27 -10.70 4.34
N LEU A 127 21.42 -10.78 3.68
CA LEU A 127 21.55 -11.21 2.29
C LEU A 127 22.65 -12.26 2.16
N ASP A 128 22.48 -13.21 1.24
CA ASP A 128 23.57 -14.09 0.80
C ASP A 128 24.15 -13.58 -0.52
N LEU A 129 25.35 -13.03 -0.48
CA LEU A 129 26.05 -12.50 -1.65
C LEU A 129 26.90 -13.55 -2.37
N GLY A 130 27.09 -14.75 -1.82
CA GLY A 130 27.90 -15.82 -2.39
C GLY A 130 27.65 -16.06 -3.88
N PRO A 131 26.37 -16.22 -4.32
CA PRO A 131 26.02 -16.47 -5.72
C PRO A 131 26.42 -15.35 -6.70
N LEU A 132 26.76 -14.16 -6.20
CA LEU A 132 27.13 -12.99 -7.00
C LEU A 132 28.65 -12.76 -7.07
N LEU A 133 29.42 -13.51 -6.27
CA LEU A 133 30.88 -13.40 -6.21
C LEU A 133 31.54 -14.35 -7.21
N VAL A 134 32.73 -13.97 -7.66
CA VAL A 134 33.51 -14.74 -8.62
C VAL A 134 34.93 -15.01 -8.08
N GLU A 135 35.61 -16.01 -8.60
CA GLU A 135 37.07 -16.14 -8.44
C GLU A 135 37.77 -14.91 -9.04
N GLY A 136 38.78 -14.40 -8.37
CA GLY A 136 39.51 -13.19 -8.76
C GLY A 136 38.95 -11.92 -8.05
N ASP A 137 38.98 -10.82 -8.76
CA ASP A 137 38.66 -9.51 -8.20
C ASP A 137 37.13 -9.28 -8.10
N ASN A 138 36.68 -8.89 -6.94
CA ASN A 138 35.27 -8.59 -6.62
C ASN A 138 35.16 -7.20 -6.03
N VAL A 139 34.00 -6.58 -6.20
CA VAL A 139 33.63 -5.32 -5.54
C VAL A 139 32.22 -5.39 -4.97
N ILE A 140 32.11 -4.98 -3.74
CA ILE A 140 30.82 -4.62 -3.11
C ILE A 140 30.78 -3.10 -3.08
N ALA A 141 29.75 -2.51 -3.69
CA ALA A 141 29.58 -1.09 -3.86
C ALA A 141 28.20 -0.64 -3.38
N VAL A 142 28.15 0.45 -2.62
CA VAL A 142 26.93 0.93 -1.97
C VAL A 142 26.80 2.43 -2.16
N GLU A 143 25.69 2.86 -2.75
CA GLU A 143 25.26 4.26 -2.79
C GLU A 143 24.37 4.52 -1.57
N VAL A 144 24.84 5.35 -0.67
CA VAL A 144 24.09 5.80 0.51
C VAL A 144 23.66 7.23 0.28
N PHE A 145 22.38 7.49 0.49
CA PHE A 145 21.87 8.85 0.36
C PHE A 145 21.05 9.27 1.58
N ASN A 146 21.19 10.54 1.95
CA ASN A 146 20.40 11.22 2.95
C ASN A 146 19.75 12.43 2.30
N LEU A 147 18.42 12.52 2.41
CA LEU A 147 17.65 13.59 1.81
C LEU A 147 17.57 14.83 2.72
N GLY A 148 18.22 14.83 3.89
CA GLY A 148 18.32 15.95 4.81
C GLY A 148 16.96 16.46 5.26
N GLU A 149 16.75 17.77 5.17
CA GLU A 149 15.47 18.40 5.50
C GLU A 149 14.38 18.12 4.46
N GLU A 150 14.74 17.80 3.23
CA GLU A 150 13.83 17.48 2.12
C GLU A 150 13.27 16.06 2.18
N ARG A 151 13.66 15.25 3.17
CA ARG A 151 13.25 13.84 3.24
C ARG A 151 11.74 13.66 3.29
N PRO A 152 11.20 12.56 2.70
CA PRO A 152 9.80 12.18 2.85
C PRO A 152 9.38 12.09 4.31
N ALA A 153 8.15 12.47 4.62
CA ALA A 153 7.62 12.38 5.98
C ALA A 153 7.70 10.95 6.57
N ALA A 154 7.66 9.93 5.71
CA ALA A 154 7.77 8.52 6.07
C ALA A 154 9.21 8.02 6.35
N MET A 155 10.23 8.89 6.30
CA MET A 155 11.63 8.50 6.46
C MET A 155 12.26 9.19 7.66
N PHE A 156 12.76 8.40 8.60
CA PHE A 156 13.60 8.89 9.69
C PHE A 156 15.04 9.07 9.22
N SER A 157 15.77 10.01 9.82
CA SER A 157 17.21 10.14 9.72
C SER A 157 17.78 10.72 10.99
N ARG A 158 18.89 10.17 11.45
CA ARG A 158 19.71 10.74 12.51
C ARG A 158 20.86 11.53 11.92
N GLN A 159 21.59 10.91 11.02
CA GLN A 159 22.68 11.46 10.22
C GLN A 159 23.12 10.43 9.19
N THR A 160 23.70 10.85 8.09
CA THR A 160 24.24 9.92 7.09
C THR A 160 25.21 8.92 7.71
N ALA A 161 24.91 7.64 7.57
CA ALA A 161 25.76 6.56 8.04
C ALA A 161 25.49 5.25 7.28
N PHE A 162 26.47 4.36 7.30
CA PHE A 162 26.42 3.05 6.66
C PHE A 162 27.06 2.01 7.55
N ILE A 163 26.52 0.79 7.61
CA ILE A 163 27.08 -0.35 8.30
C ILE A 163 26.97 -1.59 7.45
N PHE A 164 28.02 -2.39 7.42
CA PHE A 164 28.09 -3.65 6.70
C PHE A 164 28.85 -4.68 7.53
N GLN A 165 28.26 -5.84 7.78
CA GLN A 165 28.88 -6.94 8.50
C GLN A 165 28.73 -8.23 7.70
N SER A 166 29.82 -8.99 7.58
CA SER A 166 29.82 -10.32 6.99
C SER A 166 29.98 -11.39 8.06
N ASP A 167 29.50 -12.60 7.77
CA ASP A 167 29.79 -13.77 8.59
C ASP A 167 31.30 -14.05 8.57
N LYS A 168 31.88 -14.32 9.75
CA LYS A 168 33.30 -14.50 9.94
C LYS A 168 33.91 -15.72 9.25
N SER A 169 33.11 -16.73 8.98
CA SER A 169 33.59 -18.07 8.68
C SER A 169 34.21 -18.23 7.29
N LEU A 170 34.00 -17.26 6.37
CA LEU A 170 34.20 -17.48 4.95
C LEU A 170 35.26 -16.62 4.27
N MET A 171 35.73 -15.52 4.89
CA MET A 171 36.45 -14.48 4.13
C MET A 171 37.94 -14.29 4.47
N GLY A 172 38.55 -15.08 5.34
CA GLY A 172 40.00 -15.01 5.64
C GLY A 172 40.42 -13.57 5.99
N ASP A 173 41.36 -13.06 5.18
CA ASP A 173 41.87 -11.69 5.35
C ASP A 173 41.04 -10.57 4.75
N ALA A 174 39.95 -10.87 4.05
CA ALA A 174 39.09 -9.84 3.46
C ALA A 174 38.33 -9.06 4.55
N LYS A 175 38.64 -7.77 4.66
CA LYS A 175 38.08 -6.88 5.69
C LYS A 175 36.76 -6.27 5.19
N LEU A 176 35.70 -7.06 5.15
CA LEU A 176 34.38 -6.62 4.68
C LEU A 176 33.60 -5.85 5.76
N ASN A 177 33.78 -6.17 7.05
CA ASN A 177 33.14 -5.43 8.12
C ASN A 177 33.57 -3.98 8.14
N THR A 178 32.61 -3.06 8.22
CA THR A 178 32.92 -1.63 8.31
C THR A 178 33.62 -1.28 9.64
N PRO A 179 34.68 -0.42 9.65
CA PRO A 179 35.24 0.35 8.53
C PRO A 179 36.12 -0.46 7.58
N GLY A 180 36.74 -1.56 7.99
CA GLY A 180 37.54 -2.49 7.16
C GLY A 180 38.39 -1.81 6.07
N SER A 181 38.26 -2.31 4.83
CA SER A 181 38.90 -1.75 3.64
C SER A 181 38.01 -0.84 2.80
N TRP A 182 36.87 -0.41 3.38
CA TRP A 182 35.93 0.46 2.68
C TRP A 182 36.54 1.82 2.36
N ARG A 183 36.18 2.35 1.18
CA ARG A 183 36.53 3.69 0.73
C ARG A 183 35.23 4.47 0.47
N VAL A 184 35.26 5.78 0.61
CA VAL A 184 34.10 6.65 0.44
C VAL A 184 34.41 7.91 -0.34
N ILE A 185 33.46 8.33 -1.18
CA ILE A 185 33.46 9.63 -1.86
C ILE A 185 32.05 10.23 -1.81
N GLU A 186 31.96 11.54 -1.78
CA GLU A 186 30.71 12.28 -2.00
C GLU A 186 30.40 12.32 -3.50
N ASN A 187 29.21 11.85 -3.88
CA ASN A 187 28.73 11.94 -5.26
C ASN A 187 27.96 13.26 -5.44
N LYS A 188 28.62 14.25 -5.99
CA LYS A 188 28.05 15.59 -6.20
C LYS A 188 27.14 15.69 -7.44
N ALA A 189 26.91 14.58 -8.14
CA ALA A 189 26.06 14.58 -9.31
C ALA A 189 24.58 14.84 -8.97
N PHE A 190 24.14 14.48 -7.78
CA PHE A 190 22.78 14.67 -7.33
C PHE A 190 22.61 15.93 -6.48
N SER A 191 21.53 16.65 -6.73
CA SER A 191 21.01 17.72 -5.87
C SER A 191 19.48 17.68 -5.85
N PRO A 192 18.83 18.10 -4.74
CA PRO A 192 17.38 17.99 -4.63
C PRO A 192 16.66 19.05 -5.46
N ILE A 193 15.52 18.69 -6.01
CA ILE A 193 14.49 19.63 -6.49
C ILE A 193 13.34 19.51 -5.51
N THR A 194 13.11 20.56 -4.74
CA THR A 194 11.99 20.63 -3.80
C THR A 194 10.66 20.60 -4.56
N VAL A 195 9.76 19.73 -4.13
CA VAL A 195 8.41 19.63 -4.68
C VAL A 195 7.43 20.33 -3.74
N THR A 196 6.63 21.23 -4.29
CA THR A 196 5.63 21.99 -3.57
C THR A 196 4.21 21.56 -3.89
N SER A 197 3.24 21.93 -3.05
CA SER A 197 1.82 21.70 -3.32
C SER A 197 1.35 22.35 -4.63
N ALA A 198 2.01 23.42 -5.09
CA ALA A 198 1.69 24.08 -6.36
C ALA A 198 2.11 23.24 -7.57
N ASP A 199 3.22 22.50 -7.47
CA ASP A 199 3.73 21.66 -8.56
C ASP A 199 2.81 20.48 -8.87
N VAL A 200 2.12 19.96 -7.85
CA VAL A 200 1.30 18.75 -7.94
C VAL A 200 -0.20 19.00 -7.74
N GLY A 201 -0.58 20.21 -7.33
CA GLY A 201 -1.99 20.57 -7.11
C GLY A 201 -2.60 20.02 -5.82
N GLY A 202 -1.81 19.87 -4.74
CA GLY A 202 -2.28 19.39 -3.46
C GLY A 202 -1.19 19.19 -2.43
N TYR A 203 -1.57 18.79 -1.21
CA TYR A 203 -0.62 18.47 -0.14
C TYR A 203 0.37 17.39 -0.59
N TYR A 204 1.67 17.61 -0.32
CA TYR A 204 2.74 16.74 -0.77
C TYR A 204 3.82 16.59 0.31
N VAL A 205 4.22 15.34 0.59
CA VAL A 205 5.26 15.00 1.58
C VAL A 205 6.07 13.75 1.19
N ALA A 206 6.05 13.36 -0.09
CA ALA A 206 6.76 12.18 -0.58
C ALA A 206 8.25 12.42 -0.91
N GLY A 207 8.77 13.62 -0.61
CA GLY A 207 10.18 13.97 -0.73
C GLY A 207 10.56 14.66 -2.04
N PRO A 208 11.84 14.99 -2.23
CA PRO A 208 12.33 15.74 -3.39
C PRO A 208 12.45 14.85 -4.63
N THR A 209 12.59 15.50 -5.77
CA THR A 209 13.08 14.89 -6.99
C THR A 209 14.55 15.24 -7.22
N ASP A 210 15.13 14.75 -8.32
CA ASP A 210 16.57 14.81 -8.52
C ASP A 210 16.93 15.75 -9.68
N ARG A 211 17.91 16.62 -9.42
CA ARG A 211 18.74 17.22 -10.46
C ARG A 211 20.03 16.41 -10.53
N PHE A 212 20.27 15.79 -11.68
CA PHE A 212 21.44 14.94 -11.92
C PHE A 212 22.38 15.53 -12.96
N GLU A 213 23.62 15.83 -12.54
CA GLU A 213 24.68 16.36 -13.40
C GLU A 213 25.68 15.26 -13.72
N SER A 214 25.58 14.69 -14.94
CA SER A 214 26.33 13.52 -15.35
C SER A 214 27.85 13.68 -15.29
N SER A 215 28.34 14.90 -15.50
CA SER A 215 29.77 15.22 -15.46
C SER A 215 30.42 15.04 -14.09
N LEU A 216 29.62 15.07 -13.03
CA LEU A 216 30.07 14.92 -11.64
C LEU A 216 29.96 13.48 -11.13
N HIS A 217 29.30 12.58 -11.91
CA HIS A 217 29.11 11.20 -11.50
C HIS A 217 30.35 10.36 -11.83
N PRO A 218 30.89 9.59 -10.88
CA PRO A 218 32.07 8.76 -11.11
C PRO A 218 31.70 7.45 -11.83
N TRP A 219 31.43 7.53 -13.13
CA TRP A 219 30.97 6.42 -13.94
C TRP A 219 31.83 5.17 -13.84
N GLY A 220 31.21 4.02 -13.62
CA GLY A 220 31.90 2.73 -13.49
C GLY A 220 32.39 2.41 -12.07
N TRP A 221 32.12 3.25 -11.11
CA TRP A 221 32.56 3.11 -9.72
C TRP A 221 32.12 1.80 -9.04
N GLN A 222 31.05 1.17 -9.50
CA GLN A 222 30.52 -0.10 -8.99
C GLN A 222 31.17 -1.34 -9.63
N LYS A 223 32.17 -1.17 -10.51
CA LYS A 223 32.86 -2.26 -11.18
C LYS A 223 34.26 -2.51 -10.56
N ALA A 224 34.70 -3.76 -10.58
CA ALA A 224 36.08 -4.10 -10.19
C ALA A 224 37.07 -3.38 -11.09
N GLY A 225 38.26 -3.04 -10.53
CA GLY A 225 39.30 -2.33 -11.25
C GLY A 225 39.07 -0.82 -11.46
N TYR A 226 38.06 -0.25 -10.86
CA TYR A 226 37.86 1.21 -10.85
C TYR A 226 38.93 1.88 -9.96
N ASP A 227 39.59 2.93 -10.43
CA ASP A 227 40.58 3.67 -9.64
C ASP A 227 39.91 4.51 -8.53
N ALA A 228 39.86 3.98 -7.34
CA ALA A 228 39.39 4.63 -6.13
C ALA A 228 40.52 5.22 -5.25
N SER A 229 41.72 5.40 -5.78
CA SER A 229 42.90 5.87 -5.03
C SER A 229 42.67 7.25 -4.40
N ALA A 230 41.87 8.11 -5.03
CA ALA A 230 41.50 9.42 -4.52
C ALA A 230 40.36 9.39 -3.47
N TRP A 231 39.74 8.24 -3.24
CA TRP A 231 38.66 8.11 -2.26
C TRP A 231 39.23 8.10 -0.84
N LYS A 232 38.42 8.55 0.11
CA LYS A 232 38.82 8.70 1.50
C LYS A 232 38.55 7.45 2.32
N ASP A 233 39.31 7.30 3.40
CA ASP A 233 38.93 6.38 4.47
C ASP A 233 37.69 6.93 5.17
N PRO A 234 36.68 6.10 5.43
CA PRO A 234 35.51 6.55 6.12
C PRO A 234 35.76 6.86 7.59
N LEU A 235 34.96 7.78 8.15
CA LEU A 235 34.99 8.13 9.57
C LEU A 235 34.08 7.19 10.35
N TRP A 236 34.58 6.69 11.48
CA TRP A 236 33.77 5.98 12.45
C TRP A 236 32.73 6.91 13.12
N VAL A 237 31.48 6.43 13.28
CA VAL A 237 30.36 7.18 13.87
C VAL A 237 29.91 6.55 15.20
N ALA A 238 29.59 5.27 15.18
CA ALA A 238 29.03 4.53 16.30
C ALA A 238 29.28 3.03 16.15
N LYS A 239 29.13 2.28 17.25
CA LYS A 239 29.08 0.83 17.20
C LYS A 239 27.77 0.35 16.56
N GLY A 240 27.82 -0.74 15.79
CA GLY A 240 26.64 -1.50 15.44
C GLY A 240 26.15 -2.26 16.67
N VAL A 241 24.90 -2.06 17.06
CA VAL A 241 24.28 -2.79 18.19
C VAL A 241 22.83 -3.10 17.86
N GLY A 242 22.40 -4.31 18.22
CA GLY A 242 21.01 -4.70 18.19
C GLY A 242 20.17 -4.00 19.25
N ARG A 243 18.86 -3.95 19.04
CA ARG A 243 17.89 -3.49 20.02
C ARG A 243 17.97 -4.39 21.25
N GLY A 244 17.94 -3.80 22.45
CA GLY A 244 18.06 -4.54 23.70
C GLY A 244 19.50 -4.73 24.20
N TYR A 245 20.51 -4.28 23.46
CA TYR A 245 21.89 -4.28 23.94
C TYR A 245 22.08 -3.24 25.05
N MET A 246 22.97 -3.55 25.98
CA MET A 246 23.19 -2.77 27.23
C MET A 246 23.68 -1.33 27.05
N HIS A 247 24.16 -0.97 25.86
CA HIS A 247 24.67 0.38 25.57
C HIS A 247 23.74 1.13 24.64
N GLY A 248 23.60 2.45 24.84
CA GLY A 248 22.88 3.33 23.94
C GLY A 248 23.55 3.41 22.58
N THR A 249 22.75 3.57 21.54
CA THR A 249 23.18 3.78 20.17
C THR A 249 22.26 4.77 19.48
N ASN A 250 22.74 5.32 18.35
CA ASN A 250 21.91 6.17 17.51
C ASN A 250 20.83 5.37 16.74
N TRP A 251 21.08 4.11 16.45
CA TRP A 251 20.20 3.21 15.71
C TRP A 251 20.10 1.87 16.46
N MET A 252 18.90 1.51 16.90
CA MET A 252 18.64 0.20 17.49
C MET A 252 18.30 -0.78 16.38
N LEU A 253 19.28 -1.60 15.98
CA LEU A 253 19.13 -2.51 14.84
C LEU A 253 18.16 -3.65 15.16
N VAL A 254 17.23 -3.87 14.21
CA VAL A 254 16.32 -5.01 14.19
C VAL A 254 16.29 -5.60 12.77
N PRO A 255 16.10 -6.92 12.61
CA PRO A 255 16.05 -7.52 11.30
C PRO A 255 14.84 -7.01 10.49
N ARG A 256 15.00 -6.97 9.16
CA ARG A 256 13.87 -6.80 8.24
C ARG A 256 12.89 -7.96 8.43
N ASN A 257 11.60 -7.66 8.56
CA ASN A 257 10.54 -8.64 8.81
C ASN A 257 9.55 -8.77 7.63
N ILE A 258 9.87 -8.15 6.50
CA ILE A 258 9.09 -8.21 5.26
C ILE A 258 10.02 -8.66 4.11
N PRO A 259 9.50 -9.26 3.03
CA PRO A 259 10.30 -9.64 1.87
C PRO A 259 10.95 -8.42 1.20
N LEU A 260 11.95 -8.67 0.35
CA LEU A 260 12.46 -7.64 -0.55
C LEU A 260 11.36 -7.23 -1.53
N MET A 261 11.46 -6.02 -2.06
CA MET A 261 10.47 -5.52 -3.03
C MET A 261 10.56 -6.30 -4.34
N GLU A 262 9.41 -6.53 -4.95
CA GLU A 262 9.33 -7.01 -6.32
C GLU A 262 9.90 -5.94 -7.25
N SER A 263 10.78 -6.34 -8.18
CA SER A 263 11.31 -5.49 -9.21
C SER A 263 11.08 -6.13 -10.59
N GLY A 264 10.97 -5.31 -11.62
CA GLY A 264 10.79 -5.79 -12.99
C GLY A 264 10.65 -4.66 -13.98
N GLU A 265 11.11 -4.90 -15.20
CA GLU A 265 11.01 -3.93 -16.29
C GLU A 265 9.57 -3.73 -16.71
N ILE A 266 9.11 -2.47 -16.71
CA ILE A 266 7.80 -2.06 -17.20
C ILE A 266 7.96 -1.02 -18.31
N ARG A 267 7.26 -1.23 -19.42
CA ARG A 267 7.40 -0.44 -20.63
C ARG A 267 6.21 0.49 -20.88
N PHE A 268 6.48 1.70 -21.38
CA PHE A 268 5.43 2.59 -21.84
C PHE A 268 4.66 1.96 -23.01
N ARG A 269 3.35 2.11 -23.00
CA ARG A 269 2.48 1.51 -24.02
C ARG A 269 2.48 2.29 -25.32
N LYS A 270 2.60 3.65 -25.25
CA LYS A 270 2.56 4.48 -26.44
C LYS A 270 3.19 5.86 -26.24
N VAL A 271 3.60 6.44 -27.34
CA VAL A 271 3.82 7.89 -27.46
C VAL A 271 2.46 8.53 -27.64
N ALA A 272 2.02 9.30 -26.64
CA ALA A 272 0.70 9.93 -26.64
C ALA A 272 0.69 11.26 -27.40
N ARG A 273 1.82 12.00 -27.38
CA ARG A 273 2.03 13.27 -28.08
C ARG A 273 3.52 13.46 -28.32
N SER A 274 3.90 13.98 -29.48
CA SER A 274 5.27 14.38 -29.82
C SER A 274 5.24 15.61 -30.73
N ASN A 275 6.24 16.49 -30.57
CA ASN A 275 6.51 17.55 -31.54
C ASN A 275 7.45 17.08 -32.67
N ASP A 276 8.05 15.89 -32.53
CA ASP A 276 8.84 15.22 -33.55
C ASP A 276 8.09 13.99 -34.08
N PRO A 277 7.74 13.89 -35.35
CA PRO A 277 7.06 12.75 -35.94
C PRO A 277 7.99 11.54 -36.15
N GLU A 278 9.31 11.69 -36.01
CA GLU A 278 10.32 10.66 -36.36
C GLU A 278 10.74 9.76 -35.21
N ILE A 279 9.97 9.71 -34.09
CA ILE A 279 10.25 8.74 -33.04
C ILE A 279 10.12 7.31 -33.62
N PRO A 280 11.21 6.50 -33.61
CA PRO A 280 11.22 5.23 -34.31
C PRO A 280 10.21 4.25 -33.76
N GLU A 281 9.54 3.51 -34.60
CA GLU A 281 8.83 2.30 -34.21
C GLU A 281 9.85 1.31 -33.59
N GLY A 282 9.54 0.76 -32.42
CA GLY A 282 10.46 -0.06 -31.60
C GLY A 282 11.23 0.71 -30.51
N PHE A 283 11.14 2.06 -30.45
CA PHE A 283 11.76 2.81 -29.36
C PHE A 283 11.21 2.39 -27.99
N LEU A 284 9.90 2.34 -27.82
CA LEU A 284 9.27 1.96 -26.57
C LEU A 284 9.51 0.48 -26.18
N ALA A 285 9.90 -0.36 -27.15
CA ALA A 285 10.34 -1.73 -26.89
C ALA A 285 11.82 -1.83 -26.51
N GLY A 286 12.56 -0.71 -26.54
CA GLY A 286 14.01 -0.69 -26.29
C GLY A 286 14.87 -1.24 -27.44
N GLU A 287 14.26 -1.43 -28.62
CA GLU A 287 14.94 -2.00 -29.80
C GLU A 287 15.69 -0.97 -30.61
N LYS A 288 15.25 0.28 -30.59
CA LYS A 288 15.80 1.37 -31.40
C LYS A 288 15.99 2.64 -30.57
N ALA A 289 17.15 3.25 -30.71
CA ALA A 289 17.44 4.58 -30.21
C ALA A 289 16.95 5.66 -31.17
N PHE A 290 16.76 6.89 -30.70
CA PHE A 290 16.58 8.06 -31.54
C PHE A 290 17.60 9.16 -31.19
N VAL A 291 17.80 10.09 -32.11
CA VAL A 291 18.75 11.18 -31.99
C VAL A 291 18.04 12.50 -31.97
N VAL A 292 18.28 13.34 -30.97
CA VAL A 292 17.90 14.75 -30.99
C VAL A 292 19.11 15.52 -31.55
N ALA A 293 18.90 16.24 -32.66
CA ALA A 293 19.99 16.95 -33.32
C ALA A 293 20.49 18.12 -32.45
N ALA A 294 21.72 18.56 -32.73
CA ALA A 294 22.31 19.70 -32.03
C ALA A 294 21.46 20.96 -32.18
N GLY A 295 21.18 21.65 -31.08
CA GLY A 295 20.35 22.86 -31.02
C GLY A 295 18.84 22.63 -31.09
N ASP A 296 18.37 21.41 -31.32
CA ASP A 296 16.94 21.09 -31.40
C ASP A 296 16.29 20.91 -30.01
N THR A 297 14.97 20.96 -30.05
CA THR A 297 14.13 20.68 -28.87
C THR A 297 13.14 19.55 -29.16
N LEU A 298 13.02 18.62 -28.21
CA LEU A 298 12.02 17.55 -28.24
C LEU A 298 11.08 17.66 -27.05
N SER A 299 9.79 17.49 -27.30
CA SER A 299 8.76 17.35 -26.28
C SER A 299 7.95 16.11 -26.57
N LEU A 300 8.02 15.11 -25.68
CA LEU A 300 7.48 13.78 -25.86
C LEU A 300 6.65 13.38 -24.66
N LEU A 301 5.34 13.18 -24.85
CA LEU A 301 4.45 12.65 -23.82
C LEU A 301 4.30 11.14 -23.98
N LEU A 302 4.73 10.41 -22.97
CA LEU A 302 4.61 8.96 -22.87
C LEU A 302 3.41 8.58 -22.00
N ASP A 303 2.60 7.60 -22.43
CA ASP A 303 1.50 7.03 -21.67
C ASP A 303 1.86 5.58 -21.31
N GLN A 304 1.96 5.31 -20.00
CA GLN A 304 2.16 3.96 -19.46
C GLN A 304 0.96 3.05 -19.71
N GLY A 305 -0.21 3.67 -19.98
CA GLY A 305 -1.48 2.98 -20.13
C GLY A 305 -2.20 2.73 -18.80
N GLU A 306 -1.46 2.57 -17.74
CA GLU A 306 -1.96 2.45 -16.36
C GLU A 306 -1.03 3.17 -15.39
N LEU A 307 -1.57 3.56 -14.22
CA LEU A 307 -0.75 4.15 -13.16
C LEU A 307 0.22 3.11 -12.63
N THR A 308 1.44 3.53 -12.35
CA THR A 308 2.51 2.67 -11.86
C THR A 308 3.41 3.35 -10.84
N VAL A 309 4.16 2.55 -10.08
CA VAL A 309 5.18 2.96 -9.09
C VAL A 309 6.48 2.27 -9.45
N ALA A 310 7.49 3.03 -9.83
CA ALA A 310 8.75 2.47 -10.30
C ALA A 310 9.92 3.46 -10.17
N TYR A 311 11.14 2.96 -10.40
CA TYR A 311 12.28 3.80 -10.70
C TYR A 311 12.35 4.02 -12.22
N PRO A 312 12.18 5.25 -12.75
CA PRO A 312 12.39 5.51 -14.18
C PRO A 312 13.87 5.32 -14.52
N ILE A 313 14.13 4.61 -15.59
CA ILE A 313 15.48 4.36 -16.13
C ILE A 313 15.57 5.06 -17.47
N LEU A 314 16.54 5.97 -17.59
CA LEU A 314 16.87 6.65 -18.84
C LEU A 314 18.28 6.28 -19.29
N LYS A 315 18.42 5.74 -20.52
CA LYS A 315 19.71 5.43 -21.13
C LYS A 315 19.99 6.39 -22.26
N TYR A 316 21.15 7.06 -22.24
CA TYR A 316 21.51 8.07 -23.22
C TYR A 316 23.02 8.13 -23.50
N SER A 317 23.41 8.84 -24.58
CA SER A 317 24.80 9.12 -24.94
C SER A 317 24.90 10.48 -25.63
N GLY A 318 26.06 11.12 -25.49
CA GLY A 318 26.33 12.40 -26.16
C GLY A 318 25.63 13.58 -25.49
N GLY A 319 25.37 14.61 -26.26
CA GLY A 319 24.62 15.80 -25.86
C GLY A 319 25.22 16.63 -24.72
N PRO A 320 26.53 16.95 -24.69
CA PRO A 320 27.06 17.84 -23.66
C PRO A 320 26.35 19.21 -23.73
N GLY A 321 26.04 19.78 -22.58
CA GLY A 321 25.30 21.03 -22.49
C GLY A 321 23.79 20.93 -22.75
N SER A 322 23.30 19.72 -23.00
CA SER A 322 21.84 19.46 -23.10
C SER A 322 21.19 19.40 -21.71
N SER A 323 19.85 19.50 -21.72
CA SER A 323 19.03 19.19 -20.55
C SER A 323 17.88 18.25 -20.93
N ILE A 324 17.60 17.28 -20.06
CA ILE A 324 16.50 16.33 -20.18
C ILE A 324 15.64 16.49 -18.92
N LYS A 325 14.39 16.90 -19.09
CA LYS A 325 13.41 17.01 -17.99
C LYS A 325 12.39 15.90 -18.11
N LEU A 326 12.22 15.12 -17.04
CA LEU A 326 11.21 14.06 -16.94
C LEU A 326 10.13 14.50 -15.95
N THR A 327 8.96 14.87 -16.42
CA THR A 327 7.83 15.28 -15.58
C THR A 327 6.84 14.13 -15.44
N TYR A 328 6.44 13.82 -14.19
CA TYR A 328 5.60 12.66 -13.85
C TYR A 328 4.23 13.12 -13.36
N ALA A 329 3.15 12.48 -13.85
CA ALA A 329 1.81 12.76 -13.38
C ALA A 329 0.91 11.51 -13.42
N GLU A 330 -0.04 11.45 -12.49
CA GLU A 330 -1.11 10.45 -12.50
C GLU A 330 -2.09 10.67 -13.66
N ALA A 331 -2.35 11.94 -14.00
CA ALA A 331 -3.26 12.35 -15.06
C ALA A 331 -2.88 13.72 -15.62
N LEU A 332 -3.31 13.99 -16.85
CA LEU A 332 -3.23 15.33 -17.42
C LEU A 332 -4.38 16.21 -16.92
N ARG A 333 -4.19 17.53 -16.93
CA ARG A 333 -5.18 18.52 -16.50
C ARG A 333 -5.54 19.47 -17.64
N ASP A 334 -6.80 19.87 -17.68
CA ASP A 334 -7.28 20.94 -18.59
C ASP A 334 -6.92 22.34 -18.06
N SER A 335 -7.31 23.38 -18.79
CA SER A 335 -7.05 24.79 -18.43
C SER A 335 -7.66 25.21 -17.08
N ASP A 336 -8.70 24.51 -16.63
CA ASP A 336 -9.37 24.77 -15.37
C ASP A 336 -8.79 23.92 -14.21
N GLY A 337 -7.76 23.13 -14.51
CA GLY A 337 -7.08 22.25 -13.54
C GLY A 337 -7.77 20.91 -13.30
N ASN A 338 -8.82 20.58 -14.06
CA ASN A 338 -9.56 19.34 -13.88
C ASN A 338 -8.87 18.17 -14.59
N LYS A 339 -8.82 17.02 -13.95
CA LYS A 339 -8.35 15.78 -14.57
C LYS A 339 -9.35 15.19 -15.57
N GLY A 340 -10.65 15.26 -15.31
CA GLY A 340 -11.73 14.74 -16.15
C GLY A 340 -11.51 13.28 -16.56
N ASN A 341 -11.88 12.91 -17.81
CA ASN A 341 -11.59 11.56 -18.31
C ASN A 341 -10.08 11.41 -18.57
N ARG A 342 -9.45 10.39 -17.94
CA ARG A 342 -7.99 10.17 -17.95
C ARG A 342 -7.44 9.71 -19.30
N ASN A 343 -8.30 9.18 -20.18
CA ASN A 343 -7.93 8.76 -21.53
C ASN A 343 -8.00 9.90 -22.57
N ARG A 344 -8.60 11.04 -22.22
CA ARG A 344 -8.63 12.22 -23.07
C ARG A 344 -7.40 13.07 -22.81
N ILE A 345 -6.52 13.16 -23.80
CA ILE A 345 -5.26 13.93 -23.73
C ILE A 345 -5.33 15.26 -24.48
N LEU A 346 -6.26 15.40 -25.43
CA LEU A 346 -6.39 16.61 -26.25
C LEU A 346 -6.85 17.80 -25.39
N GLY A 347 -6.12 18.91 -25.48
CA GLY A 347 -6.40 20.13 -24.71
C GLY A 347 -5.99 20.05 -23.24
N LYS A 348 -5.21 19.03 -22.86
CA LYS A 348 -4.69 18.89 -21.51
C LYS A 348 -3.17 18.92 -21.49
N GLU A 349 -2.63 19.42 -20.38
CA GLU A 349 -1.20 19.52 -20.12
C GLU A 349 -0.82 18.71 -18.91
N ILE A 350 0.49 18.38 -18.81
CA ILE A 350 1.03 17.70 -17.66
C ILE A 350 1.30 18.69 -16.53
N MET A 351 0.89 18.35 -15.34
CA MET A 351 1.21 19.04 -14.09
C MET A 351 1.71 18.01 -13.10
N GLY A 352 2.94 18.15 -12.60
CA GLY A 352 3.54 17.19 -11.73
C GLY A 352 4.99 17.53 -11.37
N TYR A 353 5.57 16.72 -10.48
CA TYR A 353 6.99 16.85 -10.12
C TYR A 353 7.91 16.32 -11.22
N HIS A 354 9.17 16.71 -11.22
CA HIS A 354 10.08 16.37 -12.32
C HIS A 354 11.51 16.11 -11.86
N ASP A 355 12.21 15.25 -12.60
CA ASP A 355 13.68 15.13 -12.55
C ASP A 355 14.32 15.92 -13.68
N LEU A 356 15.53 16.40 -13.45
CA LEU A 356 16.33 17.15 -14.44
C LEU A 356 17.70 16.49 -14.60
N ILE A 357 18.00 16.03 -15.80
CA ILE A 357 19.27 15.39 -16.15
C ILE A 357 20.09 16.29 -17.06
N LEU A 358 21.36 16.48 -16.74
CA LEU A 358 22.32 17.27 -17.51
C LEU A 358 23.42 16.35 -18.07
N PRO A 359 23.36 15.97 -19.37
CA PRO A 359 24.31 15.10 -20.04
C PRO A 359 25.72 15.67 -20.08
N ASP A 360 26.74 14.78 -19.99
CA ASP A 360 28.17 15.11 -19.99
C ASP A 360 28.86 14.83 -21.33
N GLY A 361 28.14 14.39 -22.36
CA GLY A 361 28.71 13.97 -23.65
C GLY A 361 29.24 12.53 -23.67
N GLY A 362 29.23 11.83 -22.54
CA GLY A 362 29.72 10.46 -22.47
C GLY A 362 28.80 9.43 -23.09
N ALA A 363 29.32 8.23 -23.37
CA ALA A 363 28.56 7.13 -23.94
C ALA A 363 27.95 6.21 -22.87
N ASN A 364 26.77 5.63 -23.20
CA ASN A 364 26.08 4.63 -22.37
C ASN A 364 25.85 5.08 -20.93
N ARG A 365 25.38 6.31 -20.77
CA ARG A 365 24.96 6.85 -19.46
C ARG A 365 23.62 6.28 -19.07
N ILE A 366 23.46 5.99 -17.77
CA ILE A 366 22.21 5.49 -17.21
C ILE A 366 21.83 6.41 -16.04
N TYR A 367 20.67 7.04 -16.14
CA TYR A 367 20.05 7.76 -15.02
C TYR A 367 19.00 6.88 -14.38
N GLN A 368 19.03 6.85 -13.05
CA GLN A 368 17.99 6.31 -12.17
C GLN A 368 17.87 7.23 -10.96
N PRO A 369 16.70 7.73 -10.60
CA PRO A 369 16.52 8.60 -9.44
C PRO A 369 16.86 7.89 -8.12
N LEU A 370 17.11 8.67 -7.09
CA LEU A 370 17.41 8.13 -5.75
C LEU A 370 16.20 7.42 -5.14
N TRP A 371 14.99 7.93 -5.39
CA TRP A 371 13.75 7.37 -4.88
C TRP A 371 12.75 7.10 -6.00
N LEU A 372 11.82 6.17 -5.78
CA LEU A 372 10.77 5.80 -6.74
C LEU A 372 9.89 6.99 -7.15
N ARG A 373 9.30 6.89 -8.33
CA ARG A 373 8.33 7.84 -8.88
C ARG A 373 7.01 7.12 -9.14
N THR A 374 5.93 7.89 -9.18
CA THR A 374 4.58 7.40 -9.50
C THR A 374 4.08 8.15 -10.73
N TRP A 375 3.58 7.44 -11.72
CA TRP A 375 3.06 8.06 -12.95
C TRP A 375 2.08 7.15 -13.68
N ARG A 376 1.21 7.77 -14.47
CA ARG A 376 0.64 7.21 -15.69
C ARG A 376 1.25 7.87 -16.90
N PHE A 377 1.51 9.18 -16.81
CA PHE A 377 2.10 9.96 -17.90
C PHE A 377 3.48 10.46 -17.50
N VAL A 378 4.42 10.40 -18.47
CA VAL A 378 5.74 11.01 -18.34
C VAL A 378 5.96 11.94 -19.53
N GLN A 379 6.20 13.20 -19.25
CA GLN A 379 6.63 14.17 -20.25
C GLN A 379 8.16 14.23 -20.28
N VAL A 380 8.73 14.00 -21.43
CA VAL A 380 10.17 14.11 -21.70
C VAL A 380 10.40 15.37 -22.50
N ASP A 381 10.99 16.39 -21.88
CA ASP A 381 11.36 17.63 -22.55
C ASP A 381 12.89 17.70 -22.67
N ILE A 382 13.41 17.80 -23.89
CA ILE A 382 14.83 17.86 -24.18
C ILE A 382 15.15 19.19 -24.85
N VAL A 383 16.17 19.87 -24.34
CA VAL A 383 16.85 20.96 -25.04
C VAL A 383 18.26 20.46 -25.33
N CYS A 384 18.54 20.22 -26.62
CA CYS A 384 19.82 19.70 -27.06
C CYS A 384 20.87 20.83 -27.13
N GLY A 385 22.09 20.53 -26.66
CA GLY A 385 23.22 21.43 -26.77
C GLY A 385 23.84 21.47 -28.17
N ASP A 386 25.09 21.87 -28.27
CA ASP A 386 25.81 22.04 -29.55
C ASP A 386 26.20 20.69 -30.21
N GLU A 387 26.02 19.56 -29.52
CA GLU A 387 26.27 18.22 -30.04
C GLU A 387 25.04 17.34 -29.92
N PRO A 388 24.80 16.38 -30.83
CA PRO A 388 23.64 15.51 -30.80
C PRO A 388 23.54 14.69 -29.54
N LEU A 389 22.32 14.49 -29.05
CA LEU A 389 21.97 13.63 -27.94
C LEU A 389 21.27 12.36 -28.44
N VAL A 390 21.75 11.20 -28.05
CA VAL A 390 21.13 9.91 -28.37
C VAL A 390 20.36 9.42 -27.15
N ILE A 391 19.07 9.17 -27.31
CA ILE A 391 18.25 8.48 -26.30
C ILE A 391 18.16 7.02 -26.72
N HIS A 392 18.76 6.15 -25.92
CA HIS A 392 18.78 4.72 -26.20
C HIS A 392 17.52 4.03 -25.72
N ASP A 393 17.01 4.40 -24.54
CA ASP A 393 15.94 3.70 -23.91
C ASP A 393 15.31 4.52 -22.76
N ILE A 394 14.01 4.32 -22.50
CA ILE A 394 13.31 4.80 -21.31
C ILE A 394 12.26 3.78 -20.87
N TYR A 395 12.33 3.36 -19.62
CA TYR A 395 11.40 2.39 -19.02
C TYR A 395 11.34 2.58 -17.51
N GLY A 396 10.46 1.85 -16.81
CA GLY A 396 10.39 1.79 -15.36
C GLY A 396 10.94 0.47 -14.81
N ASP A 397 11.62 0.51 -13.68
CA ASP A 397 11.91 -0.66 -12.85
C ASP A 397 10.92 -0.65 -11.68
N LEU A 398 9.93 -1.56 -11.73
CA LEU A 398 8.85 -1.67 -10.75
C LEU A 398 9.41 -1.81 -9.33
N SER A 399 8.76 -1.21 -8.35
CA SER A 399 9.13 -1.40 -6.94
C SER A 399 7.89 -1.38 -6.06
N VAL A 400 7.36 -2.57 -5.79
CA VAL A 400 6.17 -2.80 -4.98
C VAL A 400 6.37 -4.00 -4.05
N TYR A 401 5.51 -4.15 -3.05
CA TYR A 401 5.50 -5.34 -2.21
C TYR A 401 5.12 -6.59 -3.04
N PRO A 402 5.82 -7.73 -2.90
CA PRO A 402 5.63 -8.91 -3.74
C PRO A 402 4.40 -9.73 -3.35
N PHE A 403 3.23 -9.12 -3.40
CA PHE A 403 1.97 -9.84 -3.21
C PHE A 403 1.65 -10.74 -4.39
N GLU A 404 1.31 -11.98 -4.11
CA GLU A 404 0.69 -12.90 -5.07
C GLU A 404 -0.83 -12.78 -4.99
N GLU A 405 -1.49 -12.64 -6.12
CA GLU A 405 -2.95 -12.72 -6.21
C GLU A 405 -3.39 -14.18 -6.18
N LYS A 406 -3.98 -14.61 -5.06
CA LYS A 406 -4.47 -15.98 -4.86
C LYS A 406 -5.99 -16.08 -4.86
N ALA A 407 -6.64 -14.98 -4.50
CA ALA A 407 -8.09 -14.89 -4.61
C ALA A 407 -8.51 -14.55 -6.04
N SER A 408 -9.75 -14.83 -6.34
CA SER A 408 -10.43 -14.39 -7.56
C SER A 408 -11.91 -14.15 -7.25
N PHE A 409 -12.52 -13.27 -8.03
CA PHE A 409 -13.96 -13.09 -8.04
C PHE A 409 -14.43 -12.80 -9.47
N SER A 410 -15.47 -13.45 -9.90
CA SER A 410 -16.17 -13.17 -11.16
C SER A 410 -17.68 -13.36 -11.00
N SER A 411 -18.44 -12.76 -11.90
CA SER A 411 -19.90 -12.87 -11.94
C SER A 411 -20.40 -12.77 -13.39
N ASP A 412 -21.71 -12.90 -13.59
CA ASP A 412 -22.38 -12.63 -14.87
C ASP A 412 -22.33 -11.15 -15.32
N GLN A 413 -21.71 -10.26 -14.53
CA GLN A 413 -21.53 -8.85 -14.85
C GLN A 413 -20.03 -8.51 -14.96
N SER A 414 -19.53 -8.34 -16.17
CA SER A 414 -18.10 -8.05 -16.43
C SER A 414 -17.57 -6.76 -15.81
N ILE A 415 -18.42 -5.88 -15.31
CA ILE A 415 -18.00 -4.68 -14.59
C ILE A 415 -17.34 -5.03 -13.25
N HIS A 416 -17.75 -6.15 -12.63
CA HIS A 416 -17.19 -6.60 -11.37
C HIS A 416 -15.74 -7.10 -11.57
N ASP A 417 -15.45 -7.77 -12.67
CA ASP A 417 -14.09 -8.18 -13.04
C ASP A 417 -13.18 -6.95 -13.21
N GLN A 418 -13.69 -5.88 -13.85
CA GLN A 418 -12.95 -4.63 -14.02
C GLN A 418 -12.71 -3.91 -12.67
N ILE A 419 -13.70 -3.93 -11.77
CA ILE A 419 -13.54 -3.37 -10.43
C ILE A 419 -12.50 -4.19 -9.64
N TRP A 420 -12.50 -5.51 -9.80
CA TRP A 420 -11.52 -6.39 -9.18
C TRP A 420 -10.09 -6.05 -9.66
N ASP A 421 -9.86 -6.06 -10.98
CA ASP A 421 -8.55 -5.81 -11.57
C ASP A 421 -7.97 -4.44 -11.18
N VAL A 422 -8.79 -3.40 -11.24
CA VAL A 422 -8.38 -2.04 -10.88
C VAL A 422 -8.20 -1.90 -9.37
N GLY A 423 -9.04 -2.53 -8.58
CA GLY A 423 -8.91 -2.60 -7.12
C GLY A 423 -7.60 -3.26 -6.69
N TRP A 424 -7.28 -4.42 -7.28
CA TRP A 424 -6.05 -5.13 -6.97
C TRP A 424 -4.79 -4.34 -7.37
N ARG A 425 -4.80 -3.73 -8.56
CA ARG A 425 -3.72 -2.83 -8.96
C ARG A 425 -3.54 -1.68 -7.97
N THR A 426 -4.64 -1.06 -7.53
CA THR A 426 -4.59 0.03 -6.54
C THR A 426 -3.97 -0.44 -5.23
N ALA A 427 -4.43 -1.57 -4.70
CA ALA A 427 -3.91 -2.15 -3.46
C ALA A 427 -2.42 -2.49 -3.55
N ARG A 428 -1.97 -3.08 -4.68
CA ARG A 428 -0.55 -3.40 -4.92
C ARG A 428 0.32 -2.16 -5.00
N LEU A 429 -0.10 -1.12 -5.70
CA LEU A 429 0.68 0.11 -5.86
C LEU A 429 0.76 0.94 -4.57
N CYS A 430 -0.15 0.72 -3.64
CA CYS A 430 -0.12 1.31 -2.29
C CYS A 430 0.53 0.39 -1.25
N ALA A 431 1.27 -0.63 -1.67
CA ALA A 431 2.02 -1.53 -0.82
C ALA A 431 3.51 -1.56 -1.23
N GLY A 432 4.36 -1.16 -0.33
CA GLY A 432 5.81 -1.18 -0.47
C GLY A 432 6.46 -1.74 0.81
N GLU A 433 7.48 -1.08 1.32
CA GLU A 433 8.09 -1.43 2.62
C GLU A 433 7.15 -1.17 3.81
N THR A 434 6.11 -0.39 3.59
CA THR A 434 4.95 -0.16 4.44
C THR A 434 3.73 -0.09 3.53
N TYR A 435 2.54 -0.19 4.06
CA TYR A 435 1.38 0.33 3.35
C TYR A 435 1.53 1.82 3.11
N MET A 436 0.83 2.34 2.12
CA MET A 436 0.79 3.75 1.76
C MET A 436 -0.68 4.14 1.51
N ASP A 437 -1.07 5.32 1.97
CA ASP A 437 -2.34 5.93 1.59
C ASP A 437 -2.42 6.10 0.08
N CYS A 438 -1.39 6.75 -0.47
CA CYS A 438 -1.19 6.98 -1.90
C CYS A 438 0.31 7.01 -2.25
N PRO A 439 0.69 6.56 -3.45
CA PRO A 439 2.11 6.51 -3.83
C PRO A 439 2.65 7.82 -4.42
N TYR A 440 1.77 8.74 -4.89
CA TYR A 440 2.19 9.95 -5.58
C TYR A 440 2.45 11.12 -4.62
N TYR A 441 1.57 11.35 -3.62
CA TYR A 441 1.59 12.57 -2.81
C TYR A 441 2.23 12.39 -1.43
N GLU A 442 2.00 11.27 -0.75
CA GLU A 442 2.33 11.13 0.68
C GLU A 442 3.22 9.94 1.01
N GLN A 443 2.89 8.74 0.52
CA GLN A 443 3.59 7.48 0.83
C GLN A 443 3.59 7.16 2.32
N LEU A 444 2.49 7.48 3.02
CA LEU A 444 2.33 7.38 4.46
C LEU A 444 1.39 6.23 4.85
N GLN A 445 1.74 5.51 5.92
CA GLN A 445 0.96 4.40 6.44
C GLN A 445 -0.06 4.90 7.47
N TYR A 446 -1.21 5.44 7.00
CA TYR A 446 -2.31 5.84 7.86
C TYR A 446 -3.10 4.62 8.37
N MET A 447 -3.50 4.62 9.65
CA MET A 447 -4.14 3.45 10.26
C MET A 447 -5.54 3.19 9.72
N GLY A 448 -6.29 4.24 9.35
CA GLY A 448 -7.60 4.08 8.72
C GLY A 448 -7.53 3.34 7.38
N ASP A 449 -6.59 3.74 6.53
CA ASP A 449 -6.28 3.10 5.25
C ASP A 449 -5.75 1.69 5.44
N THR A 450 -4.78 1.57 6.34
CA THR A 450 -4.06 0.32 6.58
C THR A 450 -4.99 -0.80 7.05
N ARG A 451 -6.03 -0.51 7.82
CA ARG A 451 -7.02 -1.51 8.22
C ARG A 451 -7.67 -2.18 7.01
N ILE A 452 -8.09 -1.39 6.03
CA ILE A 452 -8.73 -1.90 4.80
C ILE A 452 -7.70 -2.67 3.95
N GLN A 453 -6.49 -2.10 3.80
CA GLN A 453 -5.39 -2.75 3.07
C GLN A 453 -4.98 -4.08 3.69
N ALA A 454 -4.95 -4.17 5.02
CA ALA A 454 -4.63 -5.38 5.77
C ALA A 454 -5.64 -6.50 5.49
N LEU A 455 -6.94 -6.18 5.52
CA LEU A 455 -8.00 -7.13 5.18
C LEU A 455 -7.88 -7.61 3.73
N ILE A 456 -7.63 -6.70 2.78
CA ILE A 456 -7.40 -7.06 1.37
C ILE A 456 -6.18 -7.98 1.25
N SER A 457 -5.07 -7.67 1.91
CA SER A 457 -3.85 -8.49 1.86
C SER A 457 -4.10 -9.91 2.37
N MET A 458 -4.80 -10.05 3.50
CA MET A 458 -5.11 -11.35 4.10
C MET A 458 -6.11 -12.16 3.28
N THR A 459 -7.05 -11.50 2.59
CA THR A 459 -8.13 -12.18 1.86
C THR A 459 -7.85 -12.37 0.38
N VAL A 460 -7.01 -11.54 -0.24
CA VAL A 460 -6.65 -11.66 -1.66
C VAL A 460 -5.33 -12.40 -1.86
N SER A 461 -4.29 -12.01 -1.13
CA SER A 461 -2.97 -12.64 -1.23
C SER A 461 -2.77 -13.79 -0.23
N GLY A 462 -3.37 -13.69 0.95
CA GLY A 462 -3.08 -14.58 2.06
C GLY A 462 -1.76 -14.25 2.79
N ASP A 463 -1.01 -13.26 2.33
CA ASP A 463 0.24 -12.80 2.95
C ASP A 463 -0.07 -11.81 4.07
N ASP A 464 0.35 -12.12 5.28
CA ASP A 464 0.14 -11.31 6.48
C ASP A 464 1.40 -10.60 7.00
N ARG A 465 2.56 -10.78 6.33
CA ARG A 465 3.84 -10.23 6.82
C ARG A 465 3.84 -8.70 6.85
N LEU A 466 3.24 -8.04 5.84
CA LEU A 466 3.11 -6.60 5.83
C LEU A 466 2.08 -6.11 6.86
N VAL A 467 1.02 -6.89 7.10
CA VAL A 467 0.02 -6.63 8.16
C VAL A 467 0.69 -6.67 9.53
N ARG A 468 1.49 -7.70 9.81
CA ARG A 468 2.27 -7.82 11.06
C ARG A 468 3.19 -6.63 11.26
N ASN A 469 3.92 -6.24 10.20
CA ASN A 469 4.80 -5.07 10.25
C ASN A 469 4.02 -3.78 10.58
N ALA A 470 2.84 -3.58 9.97
CA ALA A 470 2.00 -2.41 10.22
C ALA A 470 1.46 -2.37 11.66
N LEU A 471 0.97 -3.50 12.19
CA LEU A 471 0.49 -3.63 13.57
C LEU A 471 1.60 -3.29 14.59
N GLU A 472 2.82 -3.80 14.36
CA GLU A 472 3.98 -3.49 15.19
C GLU A 472 4.37 -2.01 15.11
N GLN A 473 4.46 -1.45 13.90
CA GLN A 473 4.85 -0.06 13.70
C GLN A 473 3.85 0.92 14.32
N ALA A 474 2.55 0.64 14.24
CA ALA A 474 1.52 1.40 14.92
C ALA A 474 1.70 1.34 16.45
N ASN A 475 1.84 0.13 17.02
CA ASN A 475 2.09 -0.04 18.46
C ASN A 475 3.35 0.69 18.94
N GLN A 476 4.42 0.67 18.14
CA GLN A 476 5.69 1.35 18.42
C GLN A 476 5.61 2.87 18.31
N SER A 477 4.63 3.40 17.59
CA SER A 477 4.44 4.84 17.37
C SER A 477 3.71 5.55 18.52
N ARG A 478 3.25 4.82 19.54
CA ARG A 478 2.43 5.39 20.63
C ARG A 478 3.13 6.55 21.33
N ILE A 479 2.38 7.63 21.47
CA ILE A 479 2.79 8.78 22.28
C ILE A 479 2.61 8.48 23.78
N PRO A 480 3.23 9.23 24.67
CA PRO A 480 3.13 9.00 26.13
C PRO A 480 1.69 8.96 26.67
N ASP A 481 0.75 9.67 26.02
CA ASP A 481 -0.67 9.70 26.40
C ASP A 481 -1.41 8.38 26.10
N GLY A 482 -0.82 7.51 25.28
CA GLY A 482 -1.31 6.19 24.94
C GLY A 482 -1.77 5.99 23.51
N LEU A 483 -2.11 7.06 22.76
CA LEU A 483 -2.54 6.98 21.36
C LEU A 483 -1.39 6.62 20.43
N THR A 484 -1.69 5.91 19.35
CA THR A 484 -0.77 5.73 18.22
C THR A 484 -0.66 7.02 17.42
N LEU A 485 0.42 7.21 16.67
CA LEU A 485 0.36 8.18 15.59
C LEU A 485 -0.70 7.73 14.57
N SER A 486 -1.31 8.70 13.89
CA SER A 486 -2.28 8.41 12.81
C SER A 486 -1.63 7.69 11.63
N ARG A 487 -0.33 7.90 11.48
CA ARG A 487 0.52 7.39 10.40
C ARG A 487 1.92 7.08 10.92
N GLY A 488 2.43 5.93 10.62
CA GLY A 488 3.74 5.49 11.12
C GLY A 488 4.36 4.39 10.25
N PRO A 489 5.70 4.43 10.06
CA PRO A 489 6.66 5.38 10.62
C PRO A 489 6.57 6.77 9.97
N SER A 490 6.69 7.82 10.77
CA SER A 490 6.77 9.20 10.30
C SER A 490 7.55 10.06 11.29
N TYR A 491 8.49 10.87 10.79
CA TYR A 491 9.22 11.82 11.63
C TYR A 491 8.40 13.08 11.95
N ILE A 492 7.31 13.31 11.21
CA ILE A 492 6.34 14.38 11.48
C ILE A 492 5.19 13.77 12.26
N PRO A 493 5.12 13.96 13.60
CA PRO A 493 4.06 13.38 14.39
C PRO A 493 2.70 13.99 14.02
N GLN A 494 1.71 13.12 13.87
CA GLN A 494 0.30 13.50 13.70
C GLN A 494 -0.54 12.49 14.46
N VAL A 495 -1.55 12.96 15.16
CA VAL A 495 -2.48 12.12 15.91
C VAL A 495 -3.90 12.34 15.40
N ILE A 496 -4.57 11.25 15.07
CA ILE A 496 -6.01 11.17 14.80
C ILE A 496 -6.56 10.16 15.80
N PRO A 497 -7.26 10.58 16.85
CA PRO A 497 -7.71 9.67 17.91
C PRO A 497 -8.48 8.46 17.39
N ALA A 498 -9.42 8.65 16.46
CA ALA A 498 -10.19 7.55 15.86
C ALA A 498 -9.30 6.51 15.16
N PHE A 499 -8.15 6.91 14.60
CA PHE A 499 -7.21 5.96 13.94
C PHE A 499 -6.50 5.06 14.94
N SER A 500 -6.36 5.49 16.19
CA SER A 500 -5.90 4.58 17.25
C SER A 500 -6.94 3.52 17.61
N LEU A 501 -8.24 3.82 17.50
CA LEU A 501 -9.31 2.82 17.63
C LEU A 501 -9.28 1.85 16.46
N TYR A 502 -9.07 2.33 15.23
CA TYR A 502 -8.94 1.46 14.05
C TYR A 502 -7.72 0.55 14.10
N TRP A 503 -6.65 0.95 14.79
CA TRP A 503 -5.56 0.04 15.09
C TRP A 503 -5.99 -1.10 16.03
N VAL A 504 -6.80 -0.82 17.05
CA VAL A 504 -7.39 -1.88 17.91
C VAL A 504 -8.25 -2.82 17.08
N ASP A 505 -9.09 -2.27 16.20
CA ASP A 505 -9.92 -3.05 15.29
C ASP A 505 -9.07 -3.90 14.34
N MET A 506 -7.94 -3.37 13.82
CA MET A 506 -7.02 -4.10 12.94
C MET A 506 -6.32 -5.27 13.67
N VAL A 507 -6.03 -5.13 14.99
CA VAL A 507 -5.53 -6.24 15.82
C VAL A 507 -6.59 -7.33 15.91
N HIS A 508 -7.86 -6.95 16.08
CA HIS A 508 -8.98 -7.89 16.11
C HIS A 508 -9.23 -8.53 14.74
N ASP A 509 -9.15 -7.77 13.65
CA ASP A 509 -9.25 -8.32 12.29
C ASP A 509 -8.16 -9.38 12.07
N TYR A 510 -6.91 -9.12 12.52
CA TYR A 510 -5.83 -10.11 12.45
C TYR A 510 -6.16 -11.35 13.31
N TYR A 511 -6.66 -11.18 14.52
CA TYR A 511 -7.10 -12.27 15.38
C TYR A 511 -8.15 -13.16 14.73
N MET A 512 -9.09 -12.59 13.99
CA MET A 512 -10.12 -13.38 13.30
C MET A 512 -9.56 -14.18 12.11
N TYR A 513 -8.64 -13.60 11.35
CA TYR A 513 -8.11 -14.22 10.13
C TYR A 513 -6.84 -15.06 10.33
N ARG A 514 -6.11 -14.88 11.44
CA ARG A 514 -4.81 -15.52 11.71
C ARG A 514 -4.71 -15.93 13.18
N GLN A 515 -4.15 -17.11 13.38
CA GLN A 515 -3.92 -17.62 14.74
C GLN A 515 -2.43 -17.52 15.09
N ASP A 516 -2.08 -16.47 15.84
CA ASP A 516 -0.74 -16.30 16.41
C ASP A 516 -0.85 -15.58 17.75
N ASP A 517 -1.13 -16.36 18.80
CA ASP A 517 -1.33 -15.83 20.16
C ASP A 517 -0.08 -15.12 20.69
N ALA A 518 1.13 -15.60 20.36
CA ALA A 518 2.37 -14.97 20.80
C ALA A 518 2.54 -13.58 20.19
N PHE A 519 2.20 -13.43 18.90
CA PHE A 519 2.23 -12.16 18.21
C PHE A 519 1.14 -11.21 18.72
N LEU A 520 -0.09 -11.67 18.89
CA LEU A 520 -1.23 -10.86 19.31
C LEU A 520 -1.07 -10.34 20.76
N ARG A 521 -0.55 -11.18 21.65
CA ARG A 521 -0.39 -10.84 23.08
C ARG A 521 0.42 -9.56 23.31
N GLN A 522 1.41 -9.28 22.48
CA GLN A 522 2.25 -8.08 22.62
C GLN A 522 1.46 -6.77 22.53
N PHE A 523 0.26 -6.80 21.92
CA PHE A 523 -0.55 -5.60 21.70
C PHE A 523 -1.48 -5.28 22.87
N LEU A 524 -1.77 -6.22 23.79
CA LEU A 524 -2.70 -5.99 24.89
C LEU A 524 -2.38 -4.73 25.72
N PRO A 525 -1.13 -4.46 26.15
CA PRO A 525 -0.82 -3.22 26.87
C PRO A 525 -1.02 -1.96 26.03
N GLY A 526 -0.84 -2.03 24.70
CA GLY A 526 -1.09 -0.95 23.79
C GLY A 526 -2.58 -0.66 23.65
N ILE A 527 -3.40 -1.69 23.54
CA ILE A 527 -4.86 -1.60 23.50
C ILE A 527 -5.39 -0.94 24.78
N GLU A 528 -4.93 -1.40 25.96
CA GLU A 528 -5.28 -0.77 27.25
C GLU A 528 -4.92 0.72 27.28
N ALA A 529 -3.75 1.08 26.77
CA ALA A 529 -3.31 2.48 26.75
C ALA A 529 -4.20 3.35 25.86
N VAL A 530 -4.54 2.86 24.64
CA VAL A 530 -5.44 3.54 23.72
C VAL A 530 -6.83 3.70 24.33
N LEU A 531 -7.46 2.62 24.74
CA LEU A 531 -8.82 2.64 25.30
C LEU A 531 -8.90 3.47 26.58
N GLY A 532 -7.87 3.40 27.43
CA GLY A 532 -7.77 4.21 28.65
C GLY A 532 -7.63 5.72 28.36
N TRP A 533 -7.09 6.12 27.19
CA TRP A 533 -7.10 7.53 26.79
C TRP A 533 -8.52 8.04 26.55
N PHE A 534 -9.37 7.26 25.86
CA PHE A 534 -10.76 7.59 25.63
C PHE A 534 -11.59 7.50 26.92
N GLU A 535 -11.40 6.48 27.74
CA GLU A 535 -12.09 6.31 29.03
C GLU A 535 -11.97 7.55 29.92
N ARG A 536 -10.78 8.17 29.99
CA ARG A 536 -10.56 9.39 30.77
C ARG A 536 -11.26 10.63 30.21
N ARG A 537 -11.84 10.55 29.02
CA ARG A 537 -12.59 11.63 28.34
C ARG A 537 -14.09 11.40 28.29
N ILE A 538 -14.57 10.31 28.86
CA ILE A 538 -15.99 10.12 29.13
C ILE A 538 -16.38 11.12 30.23
N ASP A 539 -17.41 11.91 29.99
CA ASP A 539 -17.92 12.86 30.96
C ASP A 539 -19.19 12.34 31.69
N PHE A 540 -19.87 13.22 32.41
CA PHE A 540 -21.05 12.87 33.21
C PHE A 540 -22.24 12.43 32.37
N THR A 541 -22.27 12.72 31.05
CA THR A 541 -23.29 12.27 30.12
C THR A 541 -23.15 10.80 29.76
N GLY A 542 -21.95 10.22 29.93
CA GLY A 542 -21.59 8.88 29.46
C GLY A 542 -21.09 8.83 28.02
N MET A 543 -21.04 9.97 27.31
CA MET A 543 -20.42 10.15 26.01
C MET A 543 -19.00 10.70 26.14
N LEU A 544 -18.23 10.69 25.04
CA LEU A 544 -16.95 11.36 24.99
C LEU A 544 -17.11 12.88 25.04
N GLY A 545 -16.45 13.52 25.98
CA GLY A 545 -16.31 14.98 26.04
C GLY A 545 -15.42 15.51 24.88
N PRO A 546 -14.97 16.79 24.97
CA PRO A 546 -14.08 17.36 23.96
C PRO A 546 -12.79 16.56 23.79
N LEU A 547 -12.40 16.31 22.54
CA LEU A 547 -11.18 15.58 22.22
C LEU A 547 -10.13 16.50 21.61
N GLU A 548 -8.89 16.33 22.07
CA GLU A 548 -7.72 16.96 21.50
C GLU A 548 -7.36 16.29 20.16
N TRP A 549 -6.47 16.91 19.42
CA TRP A 549 -5.90 16.45 18.17
C TRP A 549 -6.86 16.61 16.97
N TRP A 550 -6.48 16.03 15.83
CA TRP A 550 -7.31 16.09 14.63
C TRP A 550 -8.32 14.93 14.63
N ASN A 551 -9.58 15.24 14.88
CA ASN A 551 -10.65 14.26 15.02
C ASN A 551 -11.26 13.85 13.66
N PHE A 552 -10.40 13.50 12.71
CA PHE A 552 -10.80 13.10 11.37
C PHE A 552 -11.63 11.79 11.40
N ALA A 553 -12.71 11.77 10.61
CA ALA A 553 -13.53 10.58 10.36
C ALA A 553 -13.72 10.28 8.87
N ASP A 554 -14.01 11.29 8.03
CA ASP A 554 -14.21 11.12 6.59
C ASP A 554 -14.15 12.47 5.86
N TRP A 555 -13.72 12.50 4.61
CA TRP A 555 -13.72 13.70 3.74
C TRP A 555 -15.13 14.12 3.27
N SER A 556 -16.14 13.91 4.06
CA SER A 556 -17.51 14.30 3.73
C SER A 556 -17.69 15.83 3.76
N GLU A 557 -18.45 16.38 2.80
CA GLU A 557 -18.73 17.82 2.71
C GLU A 557 -19.43 18.39 3.97
N GLY A 558 -20.12 17.54 4.72
CA GLY A 558 -20.76 17.92 5.98
C GLY A 558 -19.82 18.04 7.18
N PHE A 559 -18.58 17.52 7.06
CA PHE A 559 -17.63 17.49 8.15
C PHE A 559 -16.55 18.59 7.98
N MET A 560 -16.32 19.38 9.01
CA MET A 560 -15.33 20.46 8.96
C MET A 560 -13.92 19.88 8.99
N VAL A 561 -13.19 19.98 7.87
CA VAL A 561 -11.86 19.37 7.72
C VAL A 561 -11.88 17.87 8.05
N GLY A 562 -12.96 17.20 7.67
CA GLY A 562 -13.16 15.75 7.90
C GLY A 562 -13.53 15.36 9.34
N ALA A 563 -13.70 16.32 10.25
CA ALA A 563 -14.10 16.07 11.65
C ALA A 563 -15.64 16.15 11.81
N PRO A 564 -16.28 15.15 12.44
CA PRO A 564 -17.72 15.12 12.64
C PRO A 564 -18.16 16.14 13.69
N PRO A 565 -19.45 16.54 13.71
CA PRO A 565 -20.00 17.34 14.77
C PRO A 565 -19.69 16.78 16.17
N GLY A 566 -19.42 17.67 17.12
CA GLY A 566 -19.15 17.33 18.51
C GLY A 566 -17.76 16.76 18.81
N ALA A 567 -16.93 16.46 17.80
CA ALA A 567 -15.62 15.86 18.06
C ALA A 567 -14.71 16.79 18.89
N ASP A 568 -14.59 18.06 18.53
CA ASP A 568 -13.74 19.03 19.21
C ASP A 568 -14.46 19.70 20.41
N LEU A 569 -15.78 19.81 20.35
CA LEU A 569 -16.60 20.49 21.35
C LEU A 569 -17.19 19.56 22.41
N GLY A 570 -17.12 18.26 22.17
CA GLY A 570 -17.66 17.19 23.01
C GLY A 570 -18.94 16.58 22.45
N HIS A 571 -19.24 15.39 22.92
CA HIS A 571 -20.45 14.63 22.66
C HIS A 571 -20.68 14.21 21.20
N SER A 572 -19.59 13.95 20.42
CA SER A 572 -19.74 13.33 19.11
C SER A 572 -20.27 11.92 19.25
N ALA A 573 -21.47 11.67 18.69
CA ALA A 573 -22.05 10.36 18.65
C ALA A 573 -21.23 9.40 17.80
N LEU A 574 -20.73 9.86 16.63
CA LEU A 574 -19.87 9.05 15.76
C LEU A 574 -18.61 8.56 16.46
N ILE A 575 -17.83 9.46 17.09
CA ILE A 575 -16.57 9.06 17.76
C ILE A 575 -16.86 8.21 18.99
N SER A 576 -17.96 8.51 19.73
CA SER A 576 -18.38 7.68 20.87
C SER A 576 -18.75 6.25 20.44
N LEU A 577 -19.43 6.09 19.28
CA LEU A 577 -19.74 4.77 18.73
C LEU A 577 -18.50 4.06 18.15
N ASN A 578 -17.53 4.77 17.57
CA ASN A 578 -16.25 4.18 17.19
C ASN A 578 -15.52 3.63 18.43
N TYR A 579 -15.59 4.33 19.55
CA TYR A 579 -15.02 3.85 20.81
C TYR A 579 -15.75 2.60 21.33
N VAL A 580 -17.09 2.56 21.25
CA VAL A 580 -17.90 1.36 21.57
C VAL A 580 -17.45 0.17 20.72
N TYR A 581 -17.31 0.38 19.42
CA TYR A 581 -16.92 -0.64 18.45
C TYR A 581 -15.53 -1.24 18.79
N ALA A 582 -14.57 -0.41 19.17
CA ALA A 582 -13.25 -0.87 19.59
C ALA A 582 -13.24 -1.56 20.95
N LEU A 583 -14.09 -1.10 21.90
CA LEU A 583 -14.24 -1.75 23.22
C LEU A 583 -14.74 -3.18 23.09
N GLU A 584 -15.75 -3.43 22.24
CA GLU A 584 -16.32 -4.77 22.03
C GLU A 584 -15.26 -5.72 21.46
N ARG A 585 -14.50 -5.27 20.46
CA ARG A 585 -13.39 -6.06 19.88
C ARG A 585 -12.27 -6.32 20.84
N ALA A 586 -11.91 -5.32 21.61
CA ALA A 586 -10.91 -5.51 22.66
C ALA A 586 -11.40 -6.52 23.73
N ALA A 587 -12.69 -6.47 24.08
CA ALA A 587 -13.25 -7.43 25.03
C ALA A 587 -13.15 -8.87 24.52
N GLU A 588 -13.40 -9.11 23.23
CA GLU A 588 -13.23 -10.44 22.62
C GLU A 588 -11.77 -10.91 22.70
N LEU A 589 -10.81 -10.06 22.35
CA LEU A 589 -9.37 -10.35 22.46
C LEU A 589 -8.96 -10.67 23.90
N PHE A 590 -9.40 -9.85 24.85
CA PHE A 590 -9.06 -10.03 26.26
C PHE A 590 -9.69 -11.28 26.84
N ASN A 591 -10.93 -11.61 26.46
CA ASN A 591 -11.59 -12.87 26.84
C ASN A 591 -10.82 -14.09 26.30
N TRP A 592 -10.41 -14.06 25.02
CA TRP A 592 -9.59 -15.12 24.45
C TRP A 592 -8.31 -15.35 25.26
N PHE A 593 -7.57 -14.28 25.55
CA PHE A 593 -6.34 -14.40 26.32
C PHE A 593 -6.60 -14.75 27.80
N ALA A 594 -7.76 -14.38 28.34
CA ALA A 594 -8.17 -14.82 29.67
C ALA A 594 -8.33 -16.34 29.74
N GLU A 595 -8.90 -16.93 28.71
CA GLU A 595 -9.06 -18.39 28.59
C GLU A 595 -7.71 -19.07 28.35
N VAL A 596 -6.92 -18.63 27.37
CA VAL A 596 -5.61 -19.18 27.01
C VAL A 596 -4.66 -19.20 28.21
N TYR A 597 -4.66 -18.13 29.03
CA TYR A 597 -3.74 -18.01 30.18
C TYR A 597 -4.41 -18.27 31.54
N ASN A 598 -5.68 -18.65 31.58
CA ASN A 598 -6.49 -18.79 32.80
C ASN A 598 -6.36 -17.55 33.70
N SER A 599 -6.47 -16.33 33.11
CA SER A 599 -6.25 -15.05 33.77
C SER A 599 -7.56 -14.38 34.18
N ARG A 600 -7.83 -14.29 35.49
CA ARG A 600 -8.96 -13.53 36.02
C ARG A 600 -8.85 -12.02 35.77
N GLU A 601 -7.62 -11.52 35.73
CA GLU A 601 -7.35 -10.10 35.43
C GLU A 601 -7.82 -9.74 34.04
N LEU A 602 -7.42 -10.50 32.99
CA LEU A 602 -7.83 -10.27 31.63
C LEU A 602 -9.35 -10.44 31.46
N ALA A 603 -9.96 -11.45 32.08
CA ALA A 603 -11.42 -11.61 32.09
C ALA A 603 -12.12 -10.42 32.76
N GLY A 604 -11.57 -9.91 33.88
CA GLY A 604 -12.07 -8.70 34.54
C GLY A 604 -12.02 -7.47 33.59
N ARG A 605 -10.89 -7.28 32.90
CA ARG A 605 -10.71 -6.18 31.95
C ARG A 605 -11.68 -6.28 30.77
N ALA A 606 -11.85 -7.46 30.21
CA ALA A 606 -12.83 -7.69 29.15
C ALA A 606 -14.27 -7.30 29.59
N GLN A 607 -14.65 -7.67 30.82
CA GLN A 607 -15.94 -7.30 31.38
C GLN A 607 -16.07 -5.78 31.59
N GLU A 608 -15.03 -5.09 32.01
CA GLU A 608 -15.00 -3.62 32.14
C GLU A 608 -15.24 -2.96 30.78
N TYR A 609 -14.60 -3.45 29.71
CA TYR A 609 -14.82 -2.96 28.36
C TYR A 609 -16.27 -3.15 27.90
N LEU A 610 -16.87 -4.29 28.12
CA LEU A 610 -18.28 -4.52 27.78
C LEU A 610 -19.24 -3.61 28.55
N ILE A 611 -18.97 -3.41 29.85
CA ILE A 611 -19.76 -2.48 30.67
C ILE A 611 -19.64 -1.05 30.15
N GLN A 612 -18.42 -0.61 29.81
CA GLN A 612 -18.20 0.73 29.26
C GLN A 612 -18.84 0.90 27.89
N ALA A 613 -18.75 -0.10 27.00
CA ALA A 613 -19.39 -0.12 25.71
C ALA A 613 -20.90 0.07 25.84
N GLU A 614 -21.55 -0.70 26.73
CA GLU A 614 -22.99 -0.62 26.99
C GLU A 614 -23.40 0.74 27.54
N ARG A 615 -22.63 1.30 28.47
CA ARG A 615 -22.91 2.63 29.05
C ARG A 615 -22.84 3.74 27.99
N THR A 616 -21.79 3.72 27.17
CA THR A 616 -21.58 4.74 26.13
C THR A 616 -22.62 4.60 25.03
N ARG A 617 -22.92 3.37 24.55
CA ARG A 617 -23.96 3.08 23.59
C ARG A 617 -25.31 3.58 24.03
N THR A 618 -25.69 3.26 25.29
CA THR A 618 -26.94 3.71 25.89
C THR A 618 -27.01 5.23 26.02
N ALA A 619 -25.90 5.90 26.37
CA ALA A 619 -25.83 7.35 26.46
C ALA A 619 -26.05 7.98 25.07
N VAL A 620 -25.37 7.48 24.03
CA VAL A 620 -25.57 7.96 22.65
C VAL A 620 -27.01 7.79 22.22
N TYR A 621 -27.64 6.62 22.44
CA TYR A 621 -29.02 6.38 22.08
C TYR A 621 -29.96 7.36 22.79
N ASN A 622 -29.85 7.51 24.10
CA ASN A 622 -30.74 8.34 24.90
C ASN A 622 -30.64 9.84 24.59
N LEU A 623 -29.46 10.33 24.22
CA LEU A 623 -29.18 11.74 24.00
C LEU A 623 -29.29 12.17 22.53
N CYS A 624 -29.01 11.26 21.60
CA CYS A 624 -28.93 11.58 20.17
C CYS A 624 -30.05 10.98 19.33
N TYR A 625 -30.88 10.08 19.89
CA TYR A 625 -31.97 9.49 19.12
C TYR A 625 -33.14 10.48 18.94
N ASP A 626 -33.45 10.73 17.66
CA ASP A 626 -34.62 11.55 17.29
C ASP A 626 -35.85 10.68 16.99
N TYR A 627 -36.85 10.77 17.83
CA TYR A 627 -38.08 9.99 17.70
C TYR A 627 -38.92 10.33 16.45
N TYR A 628 -38.66 11.47 15.79
CA TYR A 628 -39.40 11.86 14.58
C TYR A 628 -38.78 11.24 13.34
N SER A 629 -37.48 11.31 13.22
CA SER A 629 -36.74 10.68 12.11
C SER A 629 -36.47 9.19 12.35
N GLY A 630 -36.40 8.74 13.61
CA GLY A 630 -35.96 7.40 13.98
C GLY A 630 -34.48 7.16 13.67
N LEU A 631 -33.64 8.20 13.73
CA LEU A 631 -32.22 8.19 13.47
C LEU A 631 -31.46 8.75 14.67
N LEU A 632 -30.13 8.45 14.71
CA LEU A 632 -29.22 9.11 15.65
C LEU A 632 -28.69 10.39 15.03
N ALA A 633 -28.78 11.49 15.77
CA ALA A 633 -28.05 12.72 15.45
C ALA A 633 -26.56 12.58 15.79
N ASP A 634 -25.72 13.39 15.16
CA ASP A 634 -24.26 13.38 15.36
C ASP A 634 -23.85 13.97 16.73
N VAL A 635 -24.76 14.71 17.38
CA VAL A 635 -24.61 15.30 18.72
C VAL A 635 -25.96 15.20 19.47
N PRO A 636 -26.00 15.37 20.81
CA PRO A 636 -27.23 15.42 21.56
C PRO A 636 -28.25 16.42 20.99
N MET A 637 -29.54 16.07 21.00
CA MET A 637 -30.62 16.88 20.42
C MET A 637 -30.78 18.26 21.07
N ASP A 638 -30.27 18.43 22.28
CA ASP A 638 -30.26 19.68 23.04
C ASP A 638 -28.87 20.34 23.15
N ASP A 639 -27.92 19.94 22.27
CA ASP A 639 -26.56 20.48 22.28
C ASP A 639 -26.56 22.01 22.09
N PRO A 640 -25.93 22.76 22.99
CA PRO A 640 -25.89 24.21 22.90
C PRO A 640 -25.14 24.74 21.68
N ASN A 641 -24.29 23.91 21.06
CA ASN A 641 -23.50 24.24 19.87
C ASN A 641 -24.21 23.86 18.56
N MET A 642 -25.44 23.39 18.58
CA MET A 642 -26.21 22.96 17.40
C MET A 642 -26.13 23.97 16.24
N SER A 643 -26.15 25.28 16.53
CA SER A 643 -26.09 26.34 15.53
C SER A 643 -24.74 26.48 14.80
N VAL A 644 -23.69 25.84 15.30
CA VAL A 644 -22.34 25.83 14.67
C VAL A 644 -22.31 24.88 13.48
N TYR A 645 -23.14 23.84 13.48
CA TYR A 645 -23.13 22.77 12.48
C TYR A 645 -23.98 23.15 11.26
N LYS A 646 -23.34 23.78 10.26
CA LYS A 646 -24.01 24.40 9.10
C LYS A 646 -24.70 23.39 8.16
N HIS A 647 -24.25 22.15 8.13
CA HIS A 647 -24.76 21.10 7.23
C HIS A 647 -25.78 20.16 7.90
N GLY A 648 -26.28 20.54 9.09
CA GLY A 648 -27.14 19.69 9.90
C GLY A 648 -26.33 18.77 10.82
N VAL A 649 -27.04 17.95 11.56
CA VAL A 649 -26.50 17.08 12.62
C VAL A 649 -26.94 15.62 12.41
N PHE A 650 -27.27 15.24 11.20
CA PHE A 650 -27.58 13.84 10.84
C PHE A 650 -26.67 13.39 9.71
N SER A 651 -25.90 12.36 9.95
CA SER A 651 -25.02 11.76 8.96
C SER A 651 -25.31 10.27 8.77
N GLN A 652 -24.96 9.77 7.60
CA GLN A 652 -24.92 8.32 7.36
C GLN A 652 -23.96 7.66 8.33
N HIS A 653 -22.81 8.29 8.62
CA HIS A 653 -21.72 7.77 9.45
C HIS A 653 -22.19 7.36 10.84
N THR A 654 -22.82 8.25 11.57
CA THR A 654 -23.34 7.98 12.93
C THR A 654 -24.36 6.83 12.93
N ASN A 655 -25.23 6.80 11.94
CA ASN A 655 -26.26 5.77 11.84
C ASN A 655 -25.71 4.41 11.40
N ILE A 656 -24.68 4.39 10.54
CA ILE A 656 -23.92 3.19 10.20
C ILE A 656 -23.25 2.61 11.46
N MET A 657 -22.53 3.44 12.22
CA MET A 657 -21.90 2.99 13.46
C MET A 657 -22.93 2.60 14.52
N GLY A 658 -24.10 3.27 14.53
CA GLY A 658 -25.21 2.87 15.38
C GLY A 658 -25.72 1.46 15.09
N ILE A 659 -25.78 1.06 13.82
CA ILE A 659 -26.10 -0.33 13.43
C ILE A 659 -24.97 -1.27 13.87
N LEU A 660 -23.72 -0.96 13.51
CA LEU A 660 -22.56 -1.83 13.77
C LEU A 660 -22.31 -2.10 15.26
N THR A 661 -22.70 -1.16 16.12
CA THR A 661 -22.54 -1.28 17.58
C THR A 661 -23.83 -1.73 18.28
N GLY A 662 -24.91 -2.05 17.55
CA GLY A 662 -26.18 -2.45 18.15
C GLY A 662 -26.86 -1.34 18.98
N ALA A 663 -26.65 -0.07 18.62
CA ALA A 663 -27.29 1.04 19.31
C ALA A 663 -28.81 1.13 19.01
N PHE A 664 -29.28 0.58 17.90
CA PHE A 664 -30.70 0.49 17.56
C PHE A 664 -31.32 -0.83 18.03
N PRO A 665 -32.60 -0.85 18.37
CA PRO A 665 -33.33 -2.10 18.51
C PRO A 665 -33.24 -2.94 17.24
N GLU A 666 -33.12 -4.26 17.36
CA GLU A 666 -32.89 -5.19 16.23
C GLU A 666 -33.99 -5.05 15.15
N ASP A 667 -35.26 -4.90 15.56
CA ASP A 667 -36.37 -4.72 14.63
C ASP A 667 -36.33 -3.40 13.84
N ASP A 668 -35.65 -2.37 14.33
CA ASP A 668 -35.51 -1.06 13.69
C ASP A 668 -34.38 -1.01 12.68
N VAL A 669 -33.38 -1.89 12.79
CA VAL A 669 -32.15 -1.87 11.97
C VAL A 669 -32.42 -1.85 10.47
N PRO A 670 -33.32 -2.68 9.89
CA PRO A 670 -33.64 -2.60 8.46
C PRO A 670 -34.27 -1.27 8.04
N VAL A 671 -35.09 -0.67 8.91
CA VAL A 671 -35.73 0.63 8.65
C VAL A 671 -34.70 1.77 8.68
N VAL A 672 -33.78 1.74 9.63
CA VAL A 672 -32.67 2.69 9.71
C VAL A 672 -31.77 2.57 8.48
N MET A 673 -31.47 1.34 8.06
CA MET A 673 -30.65 1.11 6.86
C MET A 673 -31.31 1.64 5.58
N GLU A 674 -32.61 1.45 5.41
CA GLU A 674 -33.35 2.02 4.26
C GLU A 674 -33.27 3.56 4.26
N LYS A 675 -33.36 4.21 5.43
CA LYS A 675 -33.18 5.67 5.54
C LYS A 675 -31.74 6.09 5.21
N ILE A 676 -30.71 5.38 5.71
CA ILE A 676 -29.31 5.63 5.36
C ILE A 676 -29.12 5.61 3.83
N LEU A 677 -29.78 4.69 3.12
CA LEU A 677 -29.64 4.53 1.68
C LEU A 677 -30.46 5.51 0.85
N SER A 678 -31.58 6.02 1.37
CA SER A 678 -32.55 6.78 0.59
C SER A 678 -32.71 8.25 0.99
N ASP A 679 -32.36 8.63 2.22
CA ASP A 679 -32.51 10.00 2.71
C ASP A 679 -31.34 10.88 2.26
N SER A 680 -31.60 11.71 1.24
CA SER A 680 -30.61 12.65 0.69
C SER A 680 -30.32 13.85 1.60
N THR A 681 -30.98 14.00 2.73
CA THR A 681 -30.72 15.07 3.70
C THR A 681 -29.60 14.70 4.67
N LEU A 682 -29.24 13.41 4.77
CA LEU A 682 -28.13 12.96 5.58
C LEU A 682 -26.81 13.38 4.95
N VAL A 683 -25.85 13.80 5.78
CA VAL A 683 -24.46 13.97 5.35
C VAL A 683 -23.95 12.62 4.83
N PRO A 684 -23.61 12.52 3.52
CA PRO A 684 -23.28 11.24 2.91
C PRO A 684 -21.88 10.78 3.25
N THR A 685 -21.67 9.46 3.30
CA THR A 685 -20.34 8.87 3.35
C THR A 685 -19.59 9.06 2.03
N THR A 686 -18.26 9.29 2.10
CA THR A 686 -17.40 9.14 0.93
C THR A 686 -17.06 7.67 0.69
N ILE A 687 -16.33 7.41 -0.39
CA ILE A 687 -15.91 6.07 -0.78
C ILE A 687 -15.14 5.33 0.34
N TYR A 688 -14.43 6.05 1.19
CA TYR A 688 -13.72 5.50 2.35
C TYR A 688 -14.68 4.88 3.37
N PHE A 689 -15.64 5.67 3.87
CA PHE A 689 -16.54 5.20 4.94
C PHE A 689 -17.59 4.20 4.45
N ARG A 690 -17.75 4.04 3.13
CA ARG A 690 -18.60 2.95 2.56
C ARG A 690 -18.10 1.56 2.92
N PHE A 691 -16.85 1.41 3.31
CA PHE A 691 -16.35 0.17 3.92
C PHE A 691 -17.20 -0.25 5.12
N TYR A 692 -17.55 0.69 6.00
CA TYR A 692 -18.41 0.45 7.16
C TYR A 692 -19.90 0.34 6.76
N LEU A 693 -20.33 1.11 5.77
CA LEU A 693 -21.69 1.00 5.22
C LEU A 693 -21.98 -0.43 4.75
N PHE A 694 -21.04 -1.04 4.06
CA PHE A 694 -21.23 -2.40 3.51
C PHE A 694 -21.24 -3.46 4.62
N GLN A 695 -20.53 -3.28 5.69
CA GLN A 695 -20.64 -4.13 6.88
C GLN A 695 -22.01 -3.96 7.58
N ALA A 696 -22.49 -2.72 7.68
CA ALA A 696 -23.80 -2.44 8.24
C ALA A 696 -24.95 -3.01 7.39
N LEU A 697 -24.82 -3.04 6.05
CA LEU A 697 -25.74 -3.75 5.16
C LEU A 697 -25.86 -5.24 5.51
N GLN A 698 -24.72 -5.88 5.78
CA GLN A 698 -24.71 -7.30 6.18
C GLN A 698 -25.45 -7.51 7.50
N GLN A 699 -25.18 -6.65 8.48
CA GLN A 699 -25.83 -6.72 9.79
C GLN A 699 -27.34 -6.43 9.72
N ALA A 700 -27.75 -5.55 8.79
CA ALA A 700 -29.16 -5.25 8.52
C ALA A 700 -29.88 -6.33 7.69
N GLY A 701 -29.20 -7.40 7.29
CA GLY A 701 -29.78 -8.44 6.41
C GLY A 701 -30.04 -7.95 4.98
N MET A 702 -29.39 -6.85 4.56
CA MET A 702 -29.61 -6.18 3.27
C MET A 702 -28.39 -6.27 2.33
N ALA A 703 -27.49 -7.23 2.56
CA ALA A 703 -26.27 -7.41 1.79
C ALA A 703 -26.52 -7.56 0.27
N ASP A 704 -27.68 -8.04 -0.13
CA ASP A 704 -28.10 -8.13 -1.54
C ASP A 704 -28.15 -6.76 -2.27
N ARG A 705 -28.14 -5.64 -1.52
CA ARG A 705 -28.08 -4.28 -2.09
C ARG A 705 -26.67 -3.86 -2.50
N TYR A 706 -25.62 -4.56 -2.08
CA TYR A 706 -24.23 -4.16 -2.22
C TYR A 706 -23.84 -3.81 -3.66
N THR A 707 -24.11 -4.70 -4.63
CA THR A 707 -23.69 -4.50 -6.03
C THR A 707 -24.35 -3.27 -6.66
N ALA A 708 -25.54 -2.88 -6.24
CA ALA A 708 -26.22 -1.67 -6.71
C ALA A 708 -25.59 -0.37 -6.18
N LEU A 709 -24.70 -0.45 -5.18
CA LEU A 709 -24.03 0.71 -4.56
C LEU A 709 -22.60 0.94 -5.11
N LEU A 710 -22.16 0.18 -6.11
CA LEU A 710 -20.83 0.30 -6.73
C LEU A 710 -20.71 1.44 -7.74
N GLY A 711 -21.71 2.29 -7.88
CA GLY A 711 -21.78 3.35 -8.90
C GLY A 711 -20.58 4.30 -8.93
N SER A 712 -19.96 4.63 -7.77
CA SER A 712 -18.74 5.47 -7.73
C SER A 712 -17.55 4.77 -8.37
N TRP A 713 -17.37 3.47 -8.14
CA TRP A 713 -16.30 2.67 -8.77
C TRP A 713 -16.52 2.53 -10.28
N GLU A 714 -17.74 2.24 -10.71
CA GLU A 714 -18.09 2.23 -12.13
C GLU A 714 -17.82 3.58 -12.80
N GLN A 715 -18.12 4.70 -12.12
CA GLN A 715 -17.88 6.02 -12.67
C GLN A 715 -16.38 6.30 -12.83
N MET A 716 -15.53 5.82 -11.91
CA MET A 716 -14.08 5.90 -12.04
C MET A 716 -13.59 5.13 -13.27
N LEU A 717 -14.08 3.92 -13.51
CA LEU A 717 -13.76 3.14 -14.71
C LEU A 717 -14.20 3.85 -16.00
N LYS A 718 -15.43 4.38 -16.04
CA LYS A 718 -15.96 5.18 -17.17
C LYS A 718 -15.11 6.43 -17.44
N ASN A 719 -14.49 6.99 -16.38
CA ASN A 719 -13.57 8.13 -16.50
C ASN A 719 -12.13 7.72 -16.84
N GLY A 720 -11.89 6.44 -17.16
CA GLY A 720 -10.59 5.94 -17.60
C GLY A 720 -9.53 5.86 -16.51
N LEU A 721 -9.93 5.81 -15.24
CA LEU A 721 -9.01 5.52 -14.14
C LEU A 721 -8.56 4.07 -14.25
N THR A 722 -7.30 3.84 -13.95
CA THR A 722 -6.67 2.52 -13.92
C THR A 722 -6.31 2.09 -12.49
N THR A 723 -6.57 2.98 -11.55
CA THR A 723 -6.53 2.80 -10.10
C THR A 723 -7.70 3.56 -9.50
N PHE A 724 -8.10 3.24 -8.26
CA PHE A 724 -9.18 3.94 -7.58
C PHE A 724 -8.66 5.15 -6.82
N LYS A 725 -9.35 6.29 -6.99
CA LYS A 725 -8.97 7.56 -6.39
C LYS A 725 -9.37 7.66 -4.91
N GLU A 726 -8.79 8.62 -4.22
CA GLU A 726 -8.96 8.88 -2.80
C GLU A 726 -10.42 9.11 -2.40
N SER A 727 -11.13 9.91 -3.15
CA SER A 727 -12.49 10.34 -2.81
C SER A 727 -13.32 10.53 -4.08
N ASP A 728 -14.61 10.31 -3.98
CA ASP A 728 -15.58 10.66 -5.01
C ASP A 728 -15.92 12.16 -5.02
N VAL A 729 -15.56 12.89 -3.96
CA VAL A 729 -15.73 14.34 -3.83
C VAL A 729 -14.47 15.10 -4.27
N LEU A 730 -13.28 14.66 -3.83
CA LEU A 730 -12.00 15.30 -4.12
C LEU A 730 -11.31 14.65 -5.33
N ASP A 731 -10.62 15.45 -6.15
CA ASP A 731 -9.90 14.98 -7.36
C ASP A 731 -8.37 15.13 -7.22
N ARG A 732 -7.82 14.82 -6.04
CA ARG A 732 -6.37 14.88 -5.74
C ARG A 732 -5.66 13.62 -6.19
N SER A 733 -5.73 12.54 -5.42
CA SER A 733 -5.03 11.28 -5.69
C SER A 733 -5.86 10.35 -6.57
N ASP A 734 -5.26 9.82 -7.65
CA ASP A 734 -5.89 8.83 -8.53
C ASP A 734 -5.59 7.39 -8.08
N CYS A 735 -4.77 7.19 -7.02
CA CYS A 735 -4.42 5.88 -6.48
C CYS A 735 -4.43 5.93 -4.95
N HIS A 736 -5.47 5.36 -4.32
CA HIS A 736 -5.66 5.39 -2.88
C HIS A 736 -6.28 4.08 -2.39
N ALA A 737 -5.55 3.38 -1.55
CA ALA A 737 -5.85 1.96 -1.30
C ALA A 737 -7.14 1.69 -0.52
N TRP A 738 -7.62 2.61 0.32
CA TRP A 738 -8.91 2.42 1.01
C TRP A 738 -10.07 2.26 0.02
N SER A 739 -9.94 2.83 -1.19
CA SER A 739 -10.95 2.70 -2.25
C SER A 739 -10.95 1.32 -2.93
N SER A 740 -10.01 0.44 -2.57
CA SER A 740 -9.99 -0.95 -3.03
C SER A 740 -10.87 -1.88 -2.18
N SER A 741 -11.64 -1.34 -1.25
CA SER A 741 -12.54 -2.11 -0.38
C SER A 741 -13.49 -3.09 -1.09
N PRO A 742 -13.91 -2.90 -2.35
CA PRO A 742 -14.70 -3.91 -3.07
C PRO A 742 -14.04 -5.29 -3.16
N LEU A 743 -12.70 -5.36 -3.22
CA LEU A 743 -11.99 -6.66 -3.20
C LEU A 743 -12.36 -7.51 -1.99
N PHE A 744 -12.36 -6.90 -0.82
CA PHE A 744 -12.76 -7.54 0.43
C PHE A 744 -14.26 -7.89 0.42
N HIS A 745 -15.12 -6.99 -0.05
CA HIS A 745 -16.57 -7.18 0.02
C HIS A 745 -17.10 -8.15 -1.04
N PHE A 746 -16.47 -8.29 -2.19
CA PHE A 746 -16.82 -9.35 -3.14
C PHE A 746 -16.62 -10.74 -2.52
N LEU A 747 -15.58 -10.91 -1.71
CA LEU A 747 -15.31 -12.17 -1.04
C LEU A 747 -16.17 -12.36 0.22
N SER A 748 -16.24 -11.32 1.07
CA SER A 748 -16.90 -11.41 2.38
C SER A 748 -18.41 -11.23 2.36
N LEU A 749 -18.94 -10.42 1.42
CA LEU A 749 -20.39 -10.19 1.28
C LEU A 749 -20.99 -10.99 0.13
N VAL A 750 -20.47 -10.78 -1.11
CA VAL A 750 -21.12 -11.38 -2.29
C VAL A 750 -20.93 -12.88 -2.30
N ALA A 751 -19.70 -13.37 -2.14
CA ALA A 751 -19.42 -14.79 -1.95
C ALA A 751 -19.73 -15.27 -0.51
N GLY A 752 -19.79 -14.34 0.44
CA GLY A 752 -20.18 -14.57 1.82
C GLY A 752 -19.15 -15.32 2.68
N ILE A 753 -17.87 -15.35 2.26
CA ILE A 753 -16.81 -16.11 2.94
C ILE A 753 -16.25 -15.28 4.11
N THR A 754 -16.53 -15.70 5.34
CA THR A 754 -16.08 -15.01 6.55
C THR A 754 -15.59 -15.99 7.61
N PRO A 755 -14.63 -15.62 8.47
CA PRO A 755 -14.29 -16.42 9.65
C PRO A 755 -15.51 -16.61 10.55
N ALA A 756 -15.76 -17.83 10.99
CA ALA A 756 -16.80 -18.12 11.99
C ALA A 756 -16.20 -18.18 13.42
N GLU A 757 -14.93 -18.48 13.52
CA GLU A 757 -14.17 -18.57 14.77
C GLU A 757 -12.81 -17.89 14.60
N PRO A 758 -12.20 -17.43 15.72
CA PRO A 758 -10.87 -16.83 15.68
C PRO A 758 -9.83 -17.71 14.98
N GLY A 759 -8.85 -17.08 14.33
CA GLY A 759 -7.85 -17.78 13.56
C GLY A 759 -8.36 -18.43 12.27
N PHE A 760 -9.59 -18.10 11.88
CA PHE A 760 -10.30 -18.70 10.74
C PHE A 760 -10.43 -20.23 10.89
N GLN A 761 -10.59 -20.71 12.15
CA GLN A 761 -10.66 -22.15 12.44
C GLN A 761 -11.90 -22.80 11.83
N SER A 762 -12.95 -22.04 11.61
CA SER A 762 -14.14 -22.44 10.86
C SER A 762 -14.62 -21.30 9.97
N VAL A 763 -15.45 -21.64 8.96
CA VAL A 763 -15.91 -20.69 7.95
C VAL A 763 -17.44 -20.57 7.95
N ASN A 764 -17.95 -19.34 7.88
CA ASN A 764 -19.29 -19.05 7.42
C ASN A 764 -19.29 -18.72 5.93
N ILE A 765 -20.21 -19.30 5.17
CA ILE A 765 -20.46 -18.94 3.78
C ILE A 765 -21.92 -18.51 3.69
N VAL A 766 -22.15 -17.19 3.65
CA VAL A 766 -23.47 -16.55 3.64
C VAL A 766 -23.56 -15.61 2.43
N PRO A 767 -23.72 -16.15 1.20
CA PRO A 767 -23.63 -15.33 0.01
C PRO A 767 -24.82 -14.41 -0.18
N ALA A 768 -24.57 -13.21 -0.72
CA ALA A 768 -25.56 -12.21 -1.06
C ALA A 768 -25.45 -11.88 -2.56
N LEU A 769 -26.10 -12.66 -3.41
CA LEU A 769 -26.00 -12.51 -4.85
C LEU A 769 -26.69 -11.24 -5.39
N GLY A 770 -27.65 -10.69 -4.67
CA GLY A 770 -28.43 -9.53 -5.16
C GLY A 770 -29.05 -9.85 -6.53
N PRO A 771 -28.81 -9.06 -7.58
CA PRO A 771 -29.32 -9.31 -8.92
C PRO A 771 -28.54 -10.37 -9.72
N LEU A 772 -27.38 -10.82 -9.23
CA LEU A 772 -26.48 -11.74 -9.96
C LEU A 772 -27.10 -13.10 -10.15
N GLN A 773 -26.84 -13.70 -11.31
CA GLN A 773 -27.28 -15.05 -11.64
C GLN A 773 -26.24 -16.11 -11.28
N GLU A 774 -24.95 -15.75 -11.38
CA GLU A 774 -23.86 -16.63 -11.06
C GLU A 774 -22.69 -15.87 -10.47
N ILE A 775 -21.94 -16.53 -9.60
CA ILE A 775 -20.65 -16.06 -9.06
C ILE A 775 -19.66 -17.22 -9.00
N GLU A 776 -18.39 -16.88 -9.19
CA GLU A 776 -17.26 -17.73 -8.86
C GLU A 776 -16.26 -16.93 -8.03
N ALA A 777 -15.86 -17.48 -6.88
CA ALA A 777 -14.91 -16.83 -5.98
C ALA A 777 -13.93 -17.83 -5.39
N THR A 778 -12.68 -17.41 -5.24
CA THR A 778 -11.68 -18.12 -4.43
C THR A 778 -11.10 -17.19 -3.37
N MET A 779 -10.82 -17.71 -2.18
CA MET A 779 -10.18 -16.96 -1.11
C MET A 779 -9.08 -17.80 -0.46
N PRO A 780 -7.84 -17.26 -0.28
CA PRO A 780 -6.81 -17.98 0.45
C PRO A 780 -7.14 -18.08 1.94
N HIS A 781 -6.93 -19.24 2.47
CA HIS A 781 -7.04 -19.59 3.89
C HIS A 781 -5.69 -20.18 4.35
N PRO A 782 -5.28 -20.08 5.64
CA PRO A 782 -4.03 -20.67 6.11
C PRO A 782 -3.83 -22.16 5.75
N ALA A 783 -4.91 -22.93 5.63
CA ALA A 783 -4.86 -24.35 5.27
C ALA A 783 -4.98 -24.62 3.74
N GLY A 784 -5.21 -23.61 2.89
CA GLY A 784 -5.37 -23.78 1.43
C GLY A 784 -6.36 -22.78 0.83
N LEU A 785 -7.04 -23.13 -0.26
CA LEU A 785 -8.03 -22.27 -0.90
C LEU A 785 -9.45 -22.67 -0.55
N ILE A 786 -10.30 -21.69 -0.25
CA ILE A 786 -11.75 -21.83 -0.22
C ILE A 786 -12.26 -21.45 -1.61
N SER A 787 -13.12 -22.29 -2.23
CA SER A 787 -13.75 -21.96 -3.51
C SER A 787 -15.28 -22.03 -3.39
N VAL A 788 -15.94 -21.07 -4.01
CA VAL A 788 -17.40 -20.94 -4.03
C VAL A 788 -17.83 -20.68 -5.47
N GLN A 789 -18.63 -21.60 -6.03
CA GLN A 789 -19.26 -21.45 -7.34
C GLN A 789 -20.77 -21.61 -7.14
N LEU A 790 -21.53 -20.56 -7.39
CA LEU A 790 -22.96 -20.53 -7.15
C LEU A 790 -23.72 -19.99 -8.35
N GLU A 791 -24.84 -20.59 -8.64
CA GLU A 791 -25.79 -20.21 -9.69
C GLU A 791 -27.21 -20.15 -9.09
N ARG A 792 -27.97 -19.11 -9.43
CA ARG A 792 -29.37 -19.00 -9.02
C ARG A 792 -30.21 -20.11 -9.63
N ARG A 793 -31.14 -20.63 -8.83
CA ARG A 793 -32.12 -21.61 -9.22
C ARG A 793 -33.54 -21.08 -9.02
N GLY A 794 -34.11 -20.56 -10.09
CA GLY A 794 -35.40 -19.86 -9.97
C GLY A 794 -35.26 -18.55 -9.19
N LYS A 795 -36.31 -18.17 -8.47
CA LYS A 795 -36.34 -16.91 -7.73
C LYS A 795 -35.66 -16.95 -6.36
N GLU A 796 -35.72 -18.08 -5.68
CA GLU A 796 -35.34 -18.21 -4.27
C GLU A 796 -34.23 -19.26 -4.03
N GLY A 797 -33.99 -20.17 -4.99
CA GLY A 797 -33.04 -21.24 -4.82
C GLY A 797 -31.62 -20.91 -5.31
N VAL A 798 -30.69 -21.74 -4.89
CA VAL A 798 -29.27 -21.71 -5.31
C VAL A 798 -28.76 -23.12 -5.54
N LYS A 799 -27.86 -23.27 -6.50
CA LYS A 799 -27.09 -24.51 -6.71
C LYS A 799 -25.62 -24.14 -6.97
N GLY A 800 -24.73 -25.06 -6.72
CA GLY A 800 -23.31 -24.84 -7.01
C GLY A 800 -22.42 -25.83 -6.30
N THR A 801 -21.15 -25.43 -6.20
CA THR A 801 -20.11 -26.22 -5.55
C THR A 801 -19.34 -25.34 -4.57
N ILE A 802 -19.09 -25.88 -3.39
CA ILE A 802 -18.20 -25.28 -2.40
C ILE A 802 -17.07 -26.26 -2.11
N THR A 803 -15.83 -25.76 -2.15
CA THR A 803 -14.65 -26.55 -1.80
C THR A 803 -13.93 -25.91 -0.64
N LEU A 804 -13.73 -26.68 0.43
CA LEU A 804 -12.97 -26.28 1.60
C LEU A 804 -11.63 -27.03 1.65
N PRO A 805 -10.54 -26.36 2.11
CA PRO A 805 -9.26 -27.03 2.30
C PRO A 805 -9.35 -28.08 3.42
N GLU A 806 -8.34 -28.96 3.47
CA GLU A 806 -8.24 -30.01 4.49
C GLU A 806 -8.23 -29.42 5.90
N GLY A 807 -9.02 -30.02 6.78
CA GLY A 807 -9.16 -29.59 8.18
C GLY A 807 -10.13 -28.43 8.41
N LEU A 808 -10.58 -27.73 7.39
CA LEU A 808 -11.53 -26.61 7.54
C LEU A 808 -12.97 -27.14 7.45
N HIS A 809 -13.78 -26.79 8.46
CA HIS A 809 -15.22 -27.01 8.52
C HIS A 809 -15.96 -25.69 8.50
N GLY A 810 -17.26 -25.72 8.22
CA GLY A 810 -18.05 -24.49 8.22
C GLY A 810 -19.52 -24.68 8.06
N THR A 811 -20.19 -23.57 7.80
CA THR A 811 -21.63 -23.54 7.60
C THR A 811 -21.95 -22.72 6.34
N PHE A 812 -22.77 -23.28 5.46
CA PHE A 812 -23.37 -22.56 4.35
C PHE A 812 -24.79 -22.14 4.74
N LYS A 813 -25.16 -20.88 4.52
CA LYS A 813 -26.51 -20.37 4.78
C LYS A 813 -27.08 -19.72 3.52
N TRP A 814 -28.36 -20.05 3.23
CA TRP A 814 -29.11 -19.43 2.14
C TRP A 814 -30.56 -19.19 2.62
N GLY A 815 -30.93 -17.93 2.78
CA GLY A 815 -32.18 -17.58 3.46
C GLY A 815 -32.23 -18.20 4.87
N ILE A 816 -33.30 -18.96 5.14
CA ILE A 816 -33.49 -19.67 6.42
C ILE A 816 -32.84 -21.05 6.48
N GLN A 817 -32.27 -21.52 5.37
CA GLN A 817 -31.66 -22.85 5.29
C GLN A 817 -30.21 -22.80 5.67
N SER A 818 -29.72 -23.83 6.37
CA SER A 818 -28.33 -23.96 6.82
C SER A 818 -27.83 -25.38 6.55
N LEU A 819 -26.62 -25.49 5.99
CA LEU A 819 -25.92 -26.76 5.70
C LEU A 819 -24.55 -26.73 6.34
N GLY A 820 -24.18 -27.80 7.04
CA GLY A 820 -22.80 -28.01 7.49
C GLY A 820 -21.88 -28.32 6.30
N LEU A 821 -20.69 -27.72 6.31
CA LEU A 821 -19.65 -27.95 5.32
C LEU A 821 -18.51 -28.75 5.94
N SER A 822 -17.97 -29.68 5.16
CA SER A 822 -16.78 -30.49 5.52
C SER A 822 -15.64 -30.23 4.54
N PRO A 823 -14.39 -30.61 4.86
CA PRO A 823 -13.28 -30.51 3.90
C PRO A 823 -13.58 -31.23 2.58
N GLY A 824 -13.03 -30.70 1.48
CA GLY A 824 -13.25 -31.18 0.12
C GLY A 824 -14.39 -30.49 -0.60
N SER A 825 -14.72 -31.01 -1.78
CA SER A 825 -15.73 -30.43 -2.69
C SER A 825 -17.13 -31.00 -2.40
N GLN A 826 -18.11 -30.11 -2.28
CA GLN A 826 -19.50 -30.44 -1.94
C GLN A 826 -20.46 -29.72 -2.87
N GLU A 827 -21.47 -30.46 -3.36
CA GLU A 827 -22.57 -29.87 -4.15
C GLU A 827 -23.59 -29.20 -3.21
N ILE A 828 -23.98 -28.01 -3.55
CA ILE A 828 -25.06 -27.24 -2.90
C ILE A 828 -26.28 -27.22 -3.81
N LYS A 829 -27.43 -27.46 -3.22
CA LYS A 829 -28.69 -27.42 -3.94
C LYS A 829 -29.84 -27.13 -2.96
N LEU A 830 -30.22 -25.86 -2.91
CA LEU A 830 -31.27 -25.34 -2.07
C LEU A 830 -32.38 -24.65 -2.89
#